data_b7f1e3ff9557e411a3e2f2eadae51616
#
_entry.id   b7f1e3ff9557e411a3e2f2eadae51616
#
_cell.length_a   1.000
_cell.length_b   1.000
_cell.length_c   1.000
_cell.angle_alpha   90.00
_cell.angle_beta   90.00
_cell.angle_gamma   90.00
#
_symmetry.space_group_name_H-M   'P 1'
#
loop_
_entity.id
_entity.type
_entity.pdbx_description
1 polymer ?
#
loop_
_entity_poly.entity_id
_entity_poly.type
_entity_poly.pdbx_seq_one_letter_code
_entity_poly.pdbx_strand_id
1 'polypeptide(L)'
;MTEHAHVRRRSSYAQQLDDDDRNWSRPSPYLGRTPRVDQGSSWEKNPRRAEPAGGATGLGVTAWRDKAKDRRPARPSPASALSRIAAILFRLLRSPRGIALLATLGLVWFTTTYVRANSHSLAKNRVPPALFPYIRHSGNVIHYISPAAGSRVKSWHDYLVQSDPNRPLTPAEIHARSQHTYHPNGLLLVNPKGKHPIHQLIERAEKRWKEKVATQSRTLSEAVRAYKQRYRRNPPKGFDDWWNFCEMHNVQLRDEYDQIARDLEPHWALEASDSRHRNRVMQERDHTFTVAMHPGEPQPTLHGPYADLKRATDIAELLALYTGRMPRPLNITFIIDDNPAVMLPYSQRERMVELARQGEYYGPSEFVEPEDPTLSNFAQACAPNSPLRRSERGEFTPDYSGEAARSFIWDHAKVMDLCQHPEARKLHGHTMQQGVPLGPVVPLFAFAKTRLHADILSTPIEQYEDHYVGYDPPWEGKSQNKVLWRGSTTGVEFDRHTPWRRSQRARLHLMSHETEGDKPVIWSQRGLLRESNMSIATLNQLYMDTSFSGALQQCDPETCELLRKTIDFKPTIGIDETNTYKYLIDVDGNGWSGRFHRLMSTRSVLLKSTAFPEWYQDRIQEWVHYVPIKVDYSDVYDVMAFFVGTPDGQGGHDSLAEKIGAAGQQWARDYWRRVDMAAYMYRLSLEYSRILHHDEGDVDYVEMPTFDL
;
A
#
# COMPACT_ATOMS: atom_id res chain seq x y z
N MET A 1 16.13 -39.67 34.69
CA MET A 1 16.84 -38.43 34.31
C MET A 1 17.32 -38.60 32.89
N THR A 2 16.53 -38.20 31.92
CA THR A 2 16.90 -38.06 30.50
C THR A 2 16.14 -36.86 29.97
N GLU A 3 16.88 -35.76 29.84
CA GLU A 3 16.40 -34.54 29.17
C GLU A 3 16.16 -34.84 27.70
N HIS A 4 14.90 -34.75 27.26
CA HIS A 4 14.57 -34.70 25.85
C HIS A 4 14.69 -33.24 25.35
N ALA A 5 15.82 -32.94 24.74
CA ALA A 5 15.98 -31.77 23.92
C ALA A 5 15.07 -31.90 22.69
N HIS A 6 13.96 -31.15 22.66
CA HIS A 6 13.18 -30.92 21.45
C HIS A 6 13.95 -30.02 20.48
N VAL A 7 14.78 -30.63 19.65
CA VAL A 7 15.26 -29.98 18.44
C VAL A 7 14.08 -29.90 17.47
N ARG A 8 13.44 -28.72 17.35
CA ARG A 8 12.47 -28.45 16.28
C ARG A 8 13.19 -28.60 14.94
N ARG A 9 12.92 -29.68 14.19
CA ARG A 9 13.33 -29.77 12.79
C ARG A 9 12.53 -28.73 12.02
N ARG A 10 13.24 -27.78 11.39
CA ARG A 10 12.64 -26.87 10.39
C ARG A 10 12.07 -27.70 9.24
N SER A 11 10.96 -27.25 8.63
CA SER A 11 10.41 -27.90 7.45
C SER A 11 11.45 -27.86 6.32
N SER A 12 11.42 -28.83 5.40
CA SER A 12 12.32 -28.90 4.24
C SER A 12 12.23 -27.61 3.40
N TYR A 13 11.07 -27.02 3.37
CA TYR A 13 10.77 -25.74 2.70
C TYR A 13 11.49 -24.55 3.38
N ALA A 14 11.45 -24.44 4.69
CA ALA A 14 12.16 -23.40 5.45
C ALA A 14 13.69 -23.53 5.30
N GLN A 15 14.23 -24.76 5.26
CA GLN A 15 15.65 -25.01 4.99
C GLN A 15 16.05 -24.57 3.57
N GLN A 16 15.20 -24.80 2.59
CA GLN A 16 15.45 -24.38 1.20
C GLN A 16 15.48 -22.85 1.05
N LEU A 17 14.66 -22.12 1.78
CA LEU A 17 14.68 -20.66 1.82
C LEU A 17 15.99 -20.12 2.46
N ASP A 18 16.47 -20.76 3.53
CA ASP A 18 17.73 -20.37 4.21
C ASP A 18 18.98 -20.69 3.37
N ASP A 19 18.94 -21.77 2.58
CA ASP A 19 20.05 -22.14 1.69
C ASP A 19 20.16 -21.21 0.46
N ASP A 20 19.04 -20.72 -0.04
CA ASP A 20 19.00 -19.69 -1.09
C ASP A 20 19.63 -18.36 -0.62
N ASP A 21 19.44 -17.95 0.66
CA ASP A 21 20.07 -16.73 1.22
C ASP A 21 21.59 -16.83 1.28
N ARG A 22 22.16 -18.00 1.57
CA ARG A 22 23.61 -18.21 1.65
C ARG A 22 24.30 -18.12 0.27
N ASN A 23 23.60 -18.47 -0.79
CA ASN A 23 24.12 -18.37 -2.17
C ASN A 23 24.01 -16.97 -2.76
N TRP A 24 23.17 -16.11 -2.21
CA TRP A 24 22.89 -14.77 -2.75
C TRP A 24 23.88 -13.69 -2.31
N SER A 25 24.66 -13.93 -1.27
CA SER A 25 25.64 -12.98 -0.74
C SER A 25 26.88 -12.76 -1.62
N ARG A 26 26.97 -13.42 -2.77
CA ARG A 26 28.05 -13.18 -3.74
C ARG A 26 27.57 -12.25 -4.85
N PRO A 27 28.29 -11.13 -5.14
CA PRO A 27 27.92 -10.25 -6.24
C PRO A 27 27.97 -11.01 -7.56
N SER A 28 26.85 -10.97 -8.31
CA SER A 28 26.74 -11.56 -9.64
C SER A 28 27.58 -10.74 -10.64
N PRO A 29 28.45 -11.37 -11.45
CA PRO A 29 29.16 -10.67 -12.51
C PRO A 29 28.27 -10.24 -13.69
N TYR A 30 26.99 -10.54 -13.68
CA TYR A 30 26.05 -10.28 -14.78
C TYR A 30 24.96 -9.24 -14.48
N LEU A 31 25.07 -8.41 -13.42
CA LEU A 31 24.24 -7.23 -13.22
C LEU A 31 24.46 -6.10 -14.25
N GLY A 32 25.02 -6.42 -15.40
CA GLY A 32 25.41 -5.50 -16.47
C GLY A 32 24.59 -5.57 -17.77
N ARG A 33 23.41 -6.22 -17.79
CA ARG A 33 22.52 -6.21 -18.95
C ARG A 33 21.06 -6.06 -18.57
N THR A 34 20.72 -5.02 -17.81
CA THR A 34 19.54 -4.25 -18.16
C THR A 34 19.83 -3.53 -19.48
N PRO A 35 18.88 -3.37 -20.42
CA PRO A 35 19.09 -2.46 -21.52
C PRO A 35 19.56 -1.15 -20.88
N ARG A 36 20.75 -0.71 -21.21
CA ARG A 36 21.18 0.65 -20.95
C ARG A 36 20.09 1.53 -21.53
N VAL A 37 19.23 2.06 -20.70
CA VAL A 37 18.69 3.38 -20.96
C VAL A 37 19.96 4.21 -21.02
N ASP A 38 20.35 4.59 -22.23
CA ASP A 38 21.42 5.56 -22.43
C ASP A 38 21.07 6.72 -21.52
N GLN A 39 21.87 6.87 -20.47
CA GLN A 39 21.93 8.10 -19.72
C GLN A 39 22.57 9.14 -20.65
N GLY A 40 21.85 9.44 -21.73
CA GLY A 40 21.99 10.66 -22.49
C GLY A 40 21.64 11.78 -21.55
N SER A 41 22.60 12.14 -20.74
CA SER A 41 22.68 13.42 -20.05
C SER A 41 22.64 14.55 -21.09
N SER A 42 21.48 14.84 -21.62
CA SER A 42 21.29 15.93 -22.58
C SER A 42 20.32 16.99 -22.07
N TRP A 43 20.27 17.18 -20.76
CA TRP A 43 19.57 18.35 -20.19
C TRP A 43 20.42 19.63 -20.24
N GLU A 44 21.70 19.54 -20.61
CA GLU A 44 22.59 20.70 -20.78
C GLU A 44 23.39 20.53 -22.07
N LYS A 45 22.88 21.01 -23.20
CA LYS A 45 23.68 21.56 -24.30
C LYS A 45 22.85 22.46 -25.18
N ASN A 46 22.84 23.73 -24.82
CA ASN A 46 22.47 24.86 -25.66
C ASN A 46 23.39 24.91 -26.91
N PRO A 47 22.86 24.91 -28.13
CA PRO A 47 23.71 25.06 -29.31
C PRO A 47 24.15 26.50 -29.44
N ARG A 48 25.45 26.73 -29.47
CA ARG A 48 26.09 27.98 -29.87
C ARG A 48 25.62 28.38 -31.25
N ARG A 49 24.98 29.53 -31.36
CA ARG A 49 24.84 30.26 -32.59
C ARG A 49 26.09 31.06 -32.87
N ALA A 50 26.60 30.90 -34.08
CA ALA A 50 27.68 31.68 -34.65
C ALA A 50 27.27 33.15 -34.80
N GLU A 51 28.18 34.04 -34.48
CA GLU A 51 28.10 35.48 -34.80
C GLU A 51 28.22 35.74 -36.31
N PRO A 52 27.67 36.89 -36.76
CA PRO A 52 28.43 37.71 -37.70
C PRO A 52 28.76 39.08 -37.12
N ALA A 53 29.96 39.51 -37.46
CA ALA A 53 30.59 40.78 -37.11
C ALA A 53 29.92 41.99 -37.76
N GLY A 54 30.02 43.12 -37.10
CA GLY A 54 30.01 44.41 -37.80
C GLY A 54 29.40 45.58 -37.10
N GLY A 55 30.20 46.54 -36.67
CA GLY A 55 29.87 47.95 -36.76
C GLY A 55 29.75 48.79 -35.48
N ALA A 56 30.75 49.50 -35.24
CA ALA A 56 31.06 50.54 -34.25
C ALA A 56 30.06 51.69 -34.12
N THR A 57 30.13 52.33 -33.00
CA THR A 57 30.15 53.74 -32.52
C THR A 57 29.30 53.85 -31.25
N GLY A 58 29.71 54.33 -30.11
CA GLY A 58 30.56 55.46 -29.74
C GLY A 58 29.81 56.31 -28.71
N LEU A 59 30.51 56.72 -27.62
CA LEU A 59 30.15 57.76 -26.64
C LEU A 59 29.22 57.26 -25.49
N GLY A 60 29.51 57.37 -24.23
CA GLY A 60 30.45 58.20 -23.46
C GLY A 60 29.91 58.37 -22.03
N VAL A 61 30.76 58.08 -21.04
CA VAL A 61 30.94 58.78 -19.76
C VAL A 61 29.70 59.03 -18.88
N THR A 62 29.58 58.52 -17.67
CA THR A 62 30.17 59.11 -16.45
C THR A 62 29.91 58.21 -15.23
N ALA A 63 30.94 58.12 -14.41
CA ALA A 63 30.92 57.47 -13.13
C ALA A 63 30.11 58.30 -12.09
N TRP A 64 29.37 57.61 -11.25
CA TRP A 64 29.11 58.09 -9.90
C TRP A 64 29.39 56.95 -8.91
N ARG A 65 30.43 57.22 -8.15
CA ARG A 65 30.79 56.53 -6.92
C ARG A 65 29.90 57.13 -5.83
N ASP A 66 29.14 56.35 -5.12
CA ASP A 66 28.82 56.71 -3.76
C ASP A 66 28.72 55.51 -2.82
N LYS A 67 29.35 55.68 -1.72
CA LYS A 67 29.53 54.79 -0.60
C LYS A 67 28.21 54.62 0.13
N ALA A 68 27.69 53.41 0.20
CA ALA A 68 26.71 53.06 1.23
C ALA A 68 27.37 52.13 2.24
N LYS A 69 27.45 52.63 3.46
CA LYS A 69 28.01 51.99 4.65
C LYS A 69 27.24 50.74 5.04
N ASP A 70 27.98 49.68 5.19
CA ASP A 70 27.60 48.45 5.93
C ASP A 70 27.11 48.84 7.34
N ARG A 71 25.83 48.64 7.62
CA ARG A 71 25.28 48.62 8.98
C ARG A 71 24.64 47.25 9.18
N ARG A 72 25.42 46.29 9.64
CA ARG A 72 24.88 45.11 10.31
C ARG A 72 24.24 45.52 11.62
N PRO A 73 23.03 45.05 11.96
CA PRO A 73 22.46 45.28 13.29
C PRO A 73 23.30 44.53 14.33
N ALA A 74 23.74 45.24 15.33
CA ALA A 74 24.50 44.72 16.47
C ALA A 74 23.64 43.67 17.23
N ARG A 75 24.19 42.51 17.51
CA ARG A 75 23.61 41.55 18.46
C ARG A 75 23.43 42.22 19.82
N PRO A 76 22.26 42.11 20.47
CA PRO A 76 22.05 42.65 21.80
C PRO A 76 22.96 41.94 22.81
N SER A 77 23.59 42.70 23.68
CA SER A 77 24.48 42.20 24.73
C SER A 77 23.70 41.33 25.74
N PRO A 78 24.34 40.33 26.40
CA PRO A 78 23.70 39.46 27.38
C PRO A 78 23.03 40.20 28.56
N ALA A 79 23.49 41.37 28.89
CA ALA A 79 22.95 42.23 29.96
C ALA A 79 21.52 42.74 29.65
N SER A 80 21.19 42.99 28.39
CA SER A 80 19.84 43.43 27.99
C SER A 80 18.79 42.34 27.98
N ALA A 81 19.21 41.06 27.85
CA ALA A 81 18.31 39.91 27.91
C ALA A 81 17.93 39.60 29.37
N LEU A 82 18.87 39.65 30.28
CA LEU A 82 18.63 39.42 31.72
C LEU A 82 17.69 40.44 32.32
N SER A 83 17.79 41.72 31.94
CA SER A 83 16.90 42.78 32.44
C SER A 83 15.46 42.63 31.95
N ARG A 84 15.24 42.10 30.73
CA ARG A 84 13.90 41.80 30.19
C ARG A 84 13.27 40.60 30.89
N ILE A 85 14.04 39.55 31.15
CA ILE A 85 13.58 38.37 31.87
C ILE A 85 13.20 38.76 33.32
N ALA A 86 14.02 39.57 34.01
CA ALA A 86 13.72 40.09 35.34
C ALA A 86 12.42 40.89 35.38
N ALA A 87 12.18 41.75 34.39
CA ALA A 87 10.95 42.53 34.29
C ALA A 87 9.69 41.68 34.04
N ILE A 88 9.80 40.58 33.27
CA ILE A 88 8.71 39.65 33.03
C ILE A 88 8.41 38.86 34.31
N LEU A 89 9.42 38.32 34.98
CA LEU A 89 9.26 37.62 36.25
C LEU A 89 8.63 38.50 37.34
N PHE A 90 9.03 39.77 37.42
CA PHE A 90 8.49 40.72 38.38
C PHE A 90 7.00 41.05 38.12
N ARG A 91 6.55 41.02 36.84
CA ARG A 91 5.14 41.17 36.49
C ARG A 91 4.32 39.90 36.81
N LEU A 92 4.89 38.71 36.60
CA LEU A 92 4.22 37.44 36.92
C LEU A 92 4.03 37.27 38.44
N LEU A 93 5.00 37.70 39.25
CA LEU A 93 4.93 37.64 40.72
C LEU A 93 3.90 38.61 41.35
N ARG A 94 3.37 39.57 40.59
CA ARG A 94 2.34 40.50 41.07
C ARG A 94 0.91 40.11 40.80
N SER A 95 0.66 38.96 40.14
CA SER A 95 -0.68 38.48 39.90
C SER A 95 -0.90 37.09 40.48
N PRO A 96 -2.06 36.79 41.10
CA PRO A 96 -2.34 35.46 41.66
C PRO A 96 -2.22 34.34 40.62
N ARG A 97 -2.57 34.63 39.35
CA ARG A 97 -2.47 33.66 38.23
C ARG A 97 -1.00 33.47 37.80
N GLY A 98 -0.19 34.47 37.84
CA GLY A 98 1.25 34.38 37.54
C GLY A 98 2.04 33.62 38.62
N ILE A 99 1.67 33.78 39.90
CA ILE A 99 2.24 33.02 41.02
C ILE A 99 1.86 31.51 40.87
N ALA A 100 0.62 31.23 40.55
CA ALA A 100 0.19 29.83 40.31
C ALA A 100 0.91 29.20 39.14
N LEU A 101 1.15 29.90 38.04
CA LEU A 101 1.90 29.43 36.89
C LEU A 101 3.36 29.12 37.22
N LEU A 102 4.03 30.03 37.98
CA LEU A 102 5.41 29.86 38.42
C LEU A 102 5.54 28.70 39.41
N ALA A 103 4.57 28.53 40.31
CA ALA A 103 4.52 27.40 41.25
C ALA A 103 4.35 26.06 40.54
N THR A 104 3.48 25.99 39.53
CA THR A 104 3.31 24.77 38.74
C THR A 104 4.54 24.44 37.89
N LEU A 105 5.16 25.42 37.25
CA LEU A 105 6.42 25.21 36.51
C LEU A 105 7.57 24.79 37.45
N GLY A 106 7.65 25.39 38.64
CA GLY A 106 8.62 25.00 39.68
C GLY A 106 8.39 23.54 40.17
N LEU A 107 7.14 23.13 40.38
CA LEU A 107 6.79 21.78 40.76
C LEU A 107 7.13 20.76 39.67
N VAL A 108 6.84 21.10 38.43
CA VAL A 108 7.18 20.23 37.27
C VAL A 108 8.69 20.12 37.11
N TRP A 109 9.43 21.20 37.26
CA TRP A 109 10.90 21.17 37.21
C TRP A 109 11.49 20.37 38.38
N PHE A 110 10.97 20.56 39.59
CA PHE A 110 11.43 19.84 40.79
C PHE A 110 11.14 18.36 40.66
N THR A 111 9.93 17.95 40.21
CA THR A 111 9.59 16.55 40.03
C THR A 111 10.41 15.89 38.92
N THR A 112 10.66 16.60 37.81
CA THR A 112 11.48 16.07 36.71
C THR A 112 12.97 15.94 37.11
N THR A 113 13.52 16.91 37.86
CA THR A 113 14.90 16.81 38.36
C THR A 113 15.03 15.79 39.47
N TYR A 114 14.07 15.66 40.37
CA TYR A 114 14.06 14.65 41.42
C TYR A 114 13.96 13.23 40.85
N VAL A 115 13.08 13.02 39.86
CA VAL A 115 12.96 11.73 39.15
C VAL A 115 14.26 11.43 38.38
N ARG A 116 14.86 12.42 37.74
CA ARG A 116 16.11 12.25 36.98
C ARG A 116 17.32 11.99 37.88
N ALA A 117 17.39 12.65 39.04
CA ALA A 117 18.47 12.43 40.02
C ALA A 117 18.39 11.10 40.77
N ASN A 118 17.16 10.59 40.99
CA ASN A 118 16.93 9.37 41.76
C ASN A 118 16.51 8.18 40.90
N SER A 119 16.49 8.25 39.59
CA SER A 119 16.06 7.17 38.69
C SER A 119 16.87 5.88 38.86
N HIS A 120 18.16 5.97 39.20
CA HIS A 120 19.02 4.82 39.46
C HIS A 120 18.82 4.18 40.85
N SER A 121 18.38 4.92 41.87
CA SER A 121 18.12 4.40 43.20
C SER A 121 16.70 3.86 43.38
N LEU A 122 15.72 4.47 42.72
CA LEU A 122 14.33 4.04 42.73
C LEU A 122 14.12 2.74 41.93
N ALA A 123 14.92 2.49 40.90
CA ALA A 123 14.83 1.28 40.08
C ALA A 123 15.34 0.02 40.77
N LYS A 124 16.14 0.12 41.82
CA LYS A 124 16.75 -1.05 42.46
C LYS A 124 16.06 -1.57 43.75
N ASN A 125 15.29 -0.76 44.44
CA ASN A 125 14.90 -1.14 45.81
C ASN A 125 13.41 -1.05 46.18
N ARG A 126 12.46 -0.69 45.31
CA ARG A 126 11.05 -0.53 45.73
C ARG A 126 9.94 -0.80 44.67
N VAL A 127 10.25 -1.42 43.54
CA VAL A 127 9.21 -1.78 42.58
C VAL A 127 8.94 -3.28 42.63
N PRO A 128 7.70 -3.71 42.85
CA PRO A 128 7.36 -5.13 42.82
C PRO A 128 7.68 -5.73 41.43
N PRO A 129 8.13 -6.99 41.35
CA PRO A 129 8.53 -7.67 40.12
C PRO A 129 7.46 -7.68 39.02
N ALA A 130 6.19 -7.53 39.34
CA ALA A 130 5.07 -7.53 38.43
C ALA A 130 4.98 -6.28 37.55
N LEU A 131 5.66 -5.16 37.88
CA LEU A 131 5.69 -3.92 37.11
C LEU A 131 6.91 -3.78 36.21
N PHE A 132 7.90 -4.66 36.34
CA PHE A 132 9.13 -4.64 35.55
C PHE A 132 8.94 -4.76 34.04
N PRO A 133 7.99 -5.55 33.51
CA PRO A 133 7.75 -5.63 32.08
C PRO A 133 7.16 -4.34 31.49
N TYR A 134 6.41 -3.57 32.29
CA TYR A 134 5.75 -2.34 31.83
C TYR A 134 6.70 -1.16 31.71
N ILE A 135 7.74 -1.09 32.53
CA ILE A 135 8.70 0.02 32.55
C ILE A 135 9.75 -0.14 31.44
N ARG A 136 9.96 -1.35 30.92
CA ARG A 136 10.96 -1.63 29.89
C ARG A 136 10.51 -1.29 28.46
N HIS A 137 9.23 -1.03 28.23
CA HIS A 137 8.68 -0.98 26.86
C HIS A 137 8.15 0.37 26.37
N SER A 138 8.19 1.45 27.18
CA SER A 138 7.79 2.75 26.60
C SER A 138 8.31 3.93 27.41
N GLY A 139 9.05 4.81 26.75
CA GLY A 139 9.30 6.18 27.19
C GLY A 139 8.05 7.07 27.21
N ASN A 140 6.84 6.53 27.03
CA ASN A 140 5.57 7.23 26.86
C ASN A 140 4.49 6.84 27.89
N VAL A 141 4.84 6.20 28.99
CA VAL A 141 3.83 5.78 30.01
C VAL A 141 3.25 6.97 30.80
N ILE A 142 3.85 8.15 30.71
CA ILE A 142 3.35 9.35 31.44
C ILE A 142 2.06 9.95 30.82
N HIS A 143 1.69 9.58 29.60
CA HIS A 143 0.47 10.08 28.95
C HIS A 143 -0.81 9.30 29.22
N TYR A 144 -0.76 8.17 29.94
CA TYR A 144 -1.94 7.32 30.18
C TYR A 144 -2.53 7.40 31.58
N ILE A 145 -2.05 8.31 32.42
CA ILE A 145 -2.69 8.59 33.72
C ILE A 145 -3.20 10.03 33.71
N SER A 146 -4.16 10.31 32.81
CA SER A 146 -5.15 11.35 33.04
C SER A 146 -6.47 10.66 33.38
N PRO A 147 -7.02 10.82 34.56
CA PRO A 147 -8.29 10.19 34.87
C PRO A 147 -9.36 10.84 34.01
N ALA A 148 -10.00 10.06 33.13
CA ALA A 148 -11.29 10.44 32.59
C ALA A 148 -12.19 10.75 33.78
N ALA A 149 -12.76 11.93 33.79
CA ALA A 149 -13.62 12.43 34.85
C ALA A 149 -14.71 11.39 35.16
N GLY A 150 -14.66 10.78 36.34
CA GLY A 150 -15.74 9.94 36.83
C GLY A 150 -15.38 8.69 37.63
N SER A 151 -14.17 8.16 37.61
CA SER A 151 -13.84 7.01 38.45
C SER A 151 -13.07 7.42 39.70
N ARG A 152 -13.74 7.43 40.86
CA ARG A 152 -13.10 7.57 42.16
C ARG A 152 -12.30 6.29 42.45
N VAL A 153 -10.97 6.35 42.34
CA VAL A 153 -10.10 5.36 43.00
C VAL A 153 -10.26 5.57 44.50
N LYS A 154 -10.99 4.69 45.15
CA LYS A 154 -11.42 4.88 46.54
C LYS A 154 -10.31 4.67 47.59
N SER A 155 -9.25 3.93 47.26
CA SER A 155 -8.10 3.76 48.19
C SER A 155 -6.90 3.04 47.54
N TRP A 156 -5.70 3.16 48.12
CA TRP A 156 -4.54 2.32 47.83
C TRP A 156 -4.79 0.82 48.02
N HIS A 157 -5.73 0.49 48.89
CA HIS A 157 -6.15 -0.89 49.12
C HIS A 157 -6.82 -1.49 47.87
N ASP A 158 -7.65 -0.72 47.17
CA ASP A 158 -8.31 -1.16 45.94
C ASP A 158 -7.31 -1.37 44.79
N TYR A 159 -6.23 -0.56 44.76
CA TYR A 159 -5.13 -0.74 43.83
C TYR A 159 -4.30 -2.01 44.07
N LEU A 160 -4.00 -2.32 45.34
CA LEU A 160 -3.26 -3.53 45.73
C LEU A 160 -4.11 -4.78 45.52
N VAL A 161 -5.41 -4.73 45.76
CA VAL A 161 -6.35 -5.84 45.50
C VAL A 161 -6.47 -6.10 43.99
N GLN A 162 -6.38 -5.06 43.14
CA GLN A 162 -6.36 -5.24 41.69
C GLN A 162 -5.07 -5.86 41.14
N SER A 163 -3.99 -5.81 41.88
CA SER A 163 -2.68 -6.35 41.49
C SER A 163 -2.37 -7.77 41.97
N ASP A 164 -3.30 -8.42 42.68
CA ASP A 164 -3.13 -9.82 43.06
C ASP A 164 -3.17 -10.74 41.83
N PRO A 165 -2.06 -11.41 41.46
CA PRO A 165 -2.01 -12.27 40.27
C PRO A 165 -2.94 -13.50 40.37
N ASN A 166 -3.42 -13.85 41.54
CA ASN A 166 -4.31 -14.99 41.79
C ASN A 166 -5.79 -14.58 41.89
N ARG A 167 -6.11 -13.29 41.82
CA ARG A 167 -7.49 -12.81 41.86
C ARG A 167 -8.26 -13.31 40.63
N PRO A 168 -9.48 -13.87 40.82
CA PRO A 168 -10.35 -14.17 39.71
C PRO A 168 -10.61 -12.90 38.86
N LEU A 169 -10.40 -13.02 37.56
CA LEU A 169 -10.66 -11.92 36.63
C LEU A 169 -12.14 -11.61 36.53
N THR A 170 -12.48 -10.35 36.49
CA THR A 170 -13.86 -9.92 36.18
C THR A 170 -14.22 -10.27 34.73
N PRO A 171 -15.51 -10.41 34.37
CA PRO A 171 -15.93 -10.63 32.99
C PRO A 171 -15.38 -9.59 32.01
N ALA A 172 -15.26 -8.32 32.41
CA ALA A 172 -14.68 -7.25 31.62
C ALA A 172 -13.18 -7.44 31.37
N GLU A 173 -12.42 -7.86 32.39
CA GLU A 173 -10.98 -8.18 32.27
C GLU A 173 -10.76 -9.44 31.43
N ILE A 174 -11.60 -10.46 31.57
CA ILE A 174 -11.59 -11.66 30.72
C ILE A 174 -11.84 -11.25 29.28
N HIS A 175 -12.84 -10.41 29.03
CA HIS A 175 -13.15 -9.90 27.72
C HIS A 175 -11.99 -9.08 27.12
N ALA A 176 -11.43 -8.14 27.88
CA ALA A 176 -10.28 -7.34 27.44
C ALA A 176 -9.05 -8.23 27.13
N ARG A 177 -8.78 -9.25 27.95
CA ARG A 177 -7.67 -10.19 27.73
C ARG A 177 -7.91 -11.18 26.58
N SER A 178 -9.15 -11.35 26.14
CA SER A 178 -9.50 -12.22 25.01
C SER A 178 -9.49 -11.51 23.65
N GLN A 179 -9.30 -10.20 23.63
CA GLN A 179 -9.27 -9.43 22.39
C GLN A 179 -7.99 -9.69 21.59
N HIS A 180 -8.11 -9.71 20.26
CA HIS A 180 -6.98 -9.68 19.35
C HIS A 180 -6.44 -8.26 19.22
N THR A 181 -5.18 -8.13 18.80
CA THR A 181 -4.55 -6.83 18.61
C THR A 181 -4.57 -6.43 17.14
N TYR A 182 -5.28 -5.35 16.79
CA TYR A 182 -5.24 -4.74 15.48
C TYR A 182 -4.01 -3.84 15.38
N HIS A 183 -2.98 -4.30 14.67
CA HIS A 183 -1.75 -3.54 14.51
C HIS A 183 -1.91 -2.47 13.41
N PRO A 184 -1.27 -1.28 13.55
CA PRO A 184 -1.36 -0.19 12.56
C PRO A 184 -0.90 -0.57 11.15
N ASN A 185 -0.03 -1.57 11.00
CA ASN A 185 0.47 -2.07 9.72
C ASN A 185 -0.53 -2.95 8.93
N GLY A 186 -1.76 -3.13 9.41
CA GLY A 186 -2.79 -3.89 8.72
C GLY A 186 -2.94 -5.35 9.17
N LEU A 187 -2.12 -5.82 10.11
CA LEU A 187 -2.21 -7.17 10.66
C LEU A 187 -2.99 -7.21 11.97
N LEU A 188 -3.83 -8.22 12.12
CA LEU A 188 -4.43 -8.62 13.38
C LEU A 188 -3.54 -9.70 14.00
N LEU A 189 -2.96 -9.43 15.17
CA LEU A 189 -2.20 -10.40 15.95
C LEU A 189 -3.16 -11.26 16.79
N VAL A 190 -3.05 -12.57 16.63
CA VAL A 190 -3.97 -13.51 17.26
C VAL A 190 -3.67 -13.67 18.74
N ASN A 191 -4.71 -13.48 19.56
CA ASN A 191 -4.67 -13.88 20.96
C ASN A 191 -5.17 -15.33 21.08
N PRO A 192 -4.34 -16.28 21.52
CA PRO A 192 -4.73 -17.71 21.59
C PRO A 192 -5.86 -17.99 22.59
N LYS A 193 -6.17 -17.06 23.49
CA LYS A 193 -7.27 -17.16 24.47
C LYS A 193 -8.56 -16.50 23.97
N GLY A 194 -8.55 -15.96 22.75
CA GLY A 194 -9.69 -15.27 22.14
C GLY A 194 -10.68 -16.20 21.45
N LYS A 195 -11.69 -15.60 20.83
CA LYS A 195 -12.52 -16.26 19.83
C LYS A 195 -11.70 -16.47 18.56
N HIS A 196 -12.18 -17.29 17.63
CA HIS A 196 -11.49 -17.41 16.34
C HIS A 196 -11.49 -16.06 15.60
N PRO A 197 -10.33 -15.53 15.15
CA PRO A 197 -10.20 -14.15 14.67
C PRO A 197 -11.04 -13.84 13.43
N ILE A 198 -11.25 -14.82 12.54
CA ILE A 198 -11.96 -14.60 11.26
C ILE A 198 -13.41 -14.15 11.49
N HIS A 199 -14.09 -14.61 12.56
CA HIS A 199 -15.41 -14.10 12.88
C HIS A 199 -15.44 -12.57 13.10
N GLN A 200 -14.45 -12.07 13.87
CA GLN A 200 -14.34 -10.63 14.14
C GLN A 200 -13.94 -9.84 12.90
N LEU A 201 -13.08 -10.44 12.04
CA LEU A 201 -12.66 -9.82 10.79
C LEU A 201 -13.85 -9.64 9.84
N ILE A 202 -14.68 -10.66 9.66
CA ILE A 202 -15.89 -10.60 8.84
C ILE A 202 -16.86 -9.55 9.39
N GLU A 203 -17.19 -9.62 10.69
CA GLU A 203 -18.13 -8.69 11.32
C GLU A 203 -17.67 -7.23 11.18
N ARG A 204 -16.40 -6.95 11.46
CA ARG A 204 -15.80 -5.63 11.31
C ARG A 204 -15.82 -5.14 9.86
N ALA A 205 -15.49 -6.01 8.91
CA ALA A 205 -15.46 -5.67 7.50
C ALA A 205 -16.87 -5.39 6.95
N GLU A 206 -17.87 -6.20 7.33
CA GLU A 206 -19.27 -5.95 6.97
C GLU A 206 -19.79 -4.60 7.49
N LYS A 207 -19.41 -4.24 8.72
CA LYS A 207 -19.77 -2.93 9.28
C LYS A 207 -19.13 -1.80 8.45
N ARG A 208 -17.83 -1.89 8.16
CA ARG A 208 -17.13 -0.90 7.33
C ARG A 208 -17.76 -0.77 5.94
N TRP A 209 -18.10 -1.90 5.31
CA TRP A 209 -18.74 -1.90 4.00
C TRP A 209 -20.11 -1.22 4.02
N LYS A 210 -20.95 -1.55 5.00
CA LYS A 210 -22.26 -0.91 5.17
C LYS A 210 -22.14 0.59 5.39
N GLU A 211 -21.19 1.03 6.20
CA GLU A 211 -20.91 2.45 6.43
C GLU A 211 -20.45 3.13 5.14
N LYS A 212 -19.49 2.52 4.38
CA LYS A 212 -19.02 3.03 3.10
C LYS A 212 -20.16 3.25 2.10
N VAL A 213 -21.02 2.28 1.92
CA VAL A 213 -22.18 2.38 1.01
C VAL A 213 -23.20 3.42 1.49
N ALA A 214 -23.47 3.49 2.79
CA ALA A 214 -24.44 4.41 3.35
C ALA A 214 -24.03 5.88 3.28
N THR A 215 -22.72 6.16 3.27
CA THR A 215 -22.16 7.53 3.29
C THR A 215 -21.87 8.10 1.91
N GLN A 216 -22.16 7.36 0.84
CA GLN A 216 -21.95 7.87 -0.53
C GLN A 216 -22.86 9.06 -0.85
N SER A 217 -22.31 10.04 -1.56
CA SER A 217 -23.04 11.20 -2.05
C SER A 217 -24.16 10.78 -3.01
N ARG A 218 -25.35 11.36 -2.84
CA ARG A 218 -26.55 11.08 -3.62
C ARG A 218 -26.86 12.19 -4.63
N THR A 219 -26.33 13.37 -4.40
CA THR A 219 -26.51 14.55 -5.27
C THR A 219 -25.14 15.15 -5.62
N LEU A 220 -25.09 15.91 -6.71
CA LEU A 220 -23.89 16.64 -7.13
C LEU A 220 -23.39 17.58 -6.02
N SER A 221 -24.29 18.31 -5.37
CA SER A 221 -23.94 19.22 -4.26
C SER A 221 -23.33 18.49 -3.07
N GLU A 222 -23.83 17.28 -2.72
CA GLU A 222 -23.22 16.44 -1.69
C GLU A 222 -21.83 15.98 -2.11
N ALA A 223 -21.66 15.55 -3.37
CA ALA A 223 -20.36 15.13 -3.91
C ALA A 223 -19.33 16.27 -3.92
N VAL A 224 -19.74 17.48 -4.32
CA VAL A 224 -18.90 18.68 -4.26
C VAL A 224 -18.46 18.99 -2.83
N ARG A 225 -19.37 18.88 -1.87
CA ARG A 225 -19.07 19.09 -0.45
C ARG A 225 -18.12 18.03 0.09
N ALA A 226 -18.37 16.76 -0.19
CA ALA A 226 -17.52 15.64 0.20
C ALA A 226 -16.12 15.77 -0.41
N TYR A 227 -16.04 16.17 -1.68
CA TYR A 227 -14.79 16.45 -2.36
C TYR A 227 -13.98 17.55 -1.67
N LYS A 228 -14.59 18.72 -1.41
CA LYS A 228 -13.95 19.84 -0.73
C LYS A 228 -13.46 19.45 0.68
N GLN A 229 -14.23 18.65 1.39
CA GLN A 229 -13.84 18.17 2.71
C GLN A 229 -12.65 17.21 2.67
N ARG A 230 -12.61 16.27 1.69
CA ARG A 230 -11.53 15.27 1.54
C ARG A 230 -10.23 15.91 1.03
N TYR A 231 -10.31 16.72 -0.03
CA TYR A 231 -9.13 17.15 -0.78
C TYR A 231 -8.76 18.63 -0.57
N ARG A 232 -9.54 19.38 0.21
CA ARG A 232 -9.29 20.79 0.56
C ARG A 232 -9.19 21.74 -0.64
N ARG A 233 -9.83 21.40 -1.75
CA ARG A 233 -9.89 22.17 -3.01
C ARG A 233 -11.24 21.97 -3.69
N ASN A 234 -11.57 22.82 -4.66
CA ASN A 234 -12.76 22.61 -5.50
C ASN A 234 -12.58 21.35 -6.36
N PRO A 235 -13.67 20.69 -6.82
CA PRO A 235 -13.56 19.67 -7.84
C PRO A 235 -13.00 20.25 -9.16
N PRO A 236 -12.43 19.40 -10.05
CA PRO A 236 -11.95 19.85 -11.35
C PRO A 236 -13.12 20.30 -12.25
N LYS A 237 -12.85 21.19 -13.21
CA LYS A 237 -13.81 21.54 -14.27
C LYS A 237 -14.28 20.30 -15.01
N GLY A 238 -15.58 20.18 -15.28
CA GLY A 238 -16.22 19.00 -15.87
C GLY A 238 -16.63 17.94 -14.82
N PHE A 239 -16.53 18.26 -13.51
CA PHE A 239 -16.97 17.36 -12.44
C PHE A 239 -18.47 17.08 -12.49
N ASP A 240 -19.27 18.03 -12.90
CA ASP A 240 -20.71 17.91 -13.16
C ASP A 240 -21.00 16.97 -14.34
N ASP A 241 -20.24 17.06 -15.43
CA ASP A 241 -20.36 16.14 -16.56
C ASP A 241 -19.96 14.71 -16.18
N TRP A 242 -18.90 14.55 -15.38
CA TRP A 242 -18.53 13.26 -14.79
C TRP A 242 -19.63 12.73 -13.87
N TRP A 243 -20.24 13.57 -13.03
CA TRP A 243 -21.34 13.17 -12.18
C TRP A 243 -22.55 12.70 -13.01
N ASN A 244 -22.93 13.46 -14.03
CA ASN A 244 -24.00 13.10 -14.96
C ASN A 244 -23.70 11.78 -15.69
N PHE A 245 -22.43 11.55 -16.09
CA PHE A 245 -22.00 10.25 -16.62
C PHE A 245 -22.24 9.12 -15.62
N CYS A 246 -21.85 9.32 -14.37
CA CYS A 246 -22.07 8.33 -13.31
C CYS A 246 -23.55 8.05 -13.07
N GLU A 247 -24.40 9.07 -13.11
CA GLU A 247 -25.86 8.89 -12.98
C GLU A 247 -26.46 8.13 -14.16
N MET A 248 -26.15 8.54 -15.36
CA MET A 248 -26.62 7.91 -16.61
C MET A 248 -26.31 6.42 -16.66
N HIS A 249 -25.12 6.03 -16.19
CA HIS A 249 -24.64 4.65 -16.21
C HIS A 249 -24.84 3.91 -14.88
N ASN A 250 -25.54 4.52 -13.92
CA ASN A 250 -25.75 3.96 -12.57
C ASN A 250 -24.43 3.50 -11.94
N VAL A 251 -23.37 4.33 -12.01
CA VAL A 251 -22.10 4.07 -11.36
C VAL A 251 -22.28 4.26 -9.85
N GLN A 252 -21.91 3.25 -9.08
CA GLN A 252 -21.96 3.26 -7.63
C GLN A 252 -20.64 3.75 -7.02
N LEU A 253 -20.57 4.00 -5.71
CA LEU A 253 -19.37 4.40 -4.97
C LEU A 253 -18.68 5.62 -5.60
N ARG A 254 -19.44 6.67 -5.85
CA ARG A 254 -18.99 7.89 -6.55
C ARG A 254 -18.01 8.73 -5.74
N ASP A 255 -17.82 8.46 -4.46
CA ASP A 255 -16.86 9.16 -3.58
C ASP A 255 -15.54 8.39 -3.40
N GLU A 256 -15.43 7.15 -3.90
CA GLU A 256 -14.30 6.26 -3.62
C GLU A 256 -13.22 6.31 -4.72
N TYR A 257 -12.45 7.43 -4.76
CA TYR A 257 -11.39 7.72 -5.73
C TYR A 257 -10.11 8.28 -5.07
N ASP A 258 -9.86 7.97 -3.80
CA ASP A 258 -8.73 8.51 -3.05
C ASP A 258 -7.38 8.10 -3.65
N GLN A 259 -7.31 6.97 -4.37
CA GLN A 259 -6.11 6.55 -5.09
C GLN A 259 -5.63 7.59 -6.10
N ILE A 260 -6.55 8.22 -6.84
CA ILE A 260 -6.24 9.29 -7.79
C ILE A 260 -5.55 10.47 -7.09
N ALA A 261 -6.10 10.90 -5.95
CA ALA A 261 -5.53 12.00 -5.19
C ALA A 261 -4.13 11.68 -4.65
N ARG A 262 -3.92 10.44 -4.17
CA ARG A 262 -2.61 9.98 -3.68
C ARG A 262 -1.54 9.95 -4.77
N ASP A 263 -1.91 9.53 -5.99
CA ASP A 263 -0.98 9.45 -7.10
C ASP A 263 -0.60 10.83 -7.64
N LEU A 264 -1.56 11.74 -7.67
CA LEU A 264 -1.37 13.08 -8.22
C LEU A 264 -0.80 14.09 -7.20
N GLU A 265 -0.75 13.75 -5.90
CA GLU A 265 -0.30 14.69 -4.87
C GLU A 265 1.10 15.27 -5.14
N PRO A 266 2.14 14.49 -5.50
CA PRO A 266 3.46 15.06 -5.83
C PRO A 266 3.45 15.95 -7.07
N HIS A 267 2.58 15.69 -8.05
CA HIS A 267 2.52 16.48 -9.28
C HIS A 267 2.01 17.92 -9.06
N TRP A 268 1.27 18.16 -7.97
CA TRP A 268 0.84 19.52 -7.60
C TRP A 268 1.99 20.46 -7.19
N ALA A 269 3.17 19.91 -6.89
CA ALA A 269 4.37 20.69 -6.65
C ALA A 269 5.12 21.10 -7.92
N LEU A 270 4.61 20.78 -9.10
CA LEU A 270 5.19 21.22 -10.37
C LEU A 270 4.43 22.42 -10.90
N GLU A 271 5.14 23.38 -11.49
CA GLU A 271 4.49 24.42 -12.32
C GLU A 271 3.75 23.77 -13.49
N ALA A 272 2.63 24.34 -13.91
CA ALA A 272 1.85 23.83 -15.02
C ALA A 272 2.68 23.74 -16.31
N SER A 273 3.56 24.72 -16.56
CA SER A 273 4.52 24.73 -17.67
C SER A 273 5.46 23.54 -17.66
N ASP A 274 6.02 23.18 -16.48
CA ASP A 274 6.88 22.01 -16.30
C ASP A 274 6.09 20.71 -16.45
N SER A 275 4.89 20.64 -15.88
CA SER A 275 3.99 19.51 -16.04
C SER A 275 3.66 19.25 -17.51
N ARG A 276 3.34 20.29 -18.29
CA ARG A 276 3.11 20.19 -19.74
C ARG A 276 4.37 19.78 -20.50
N HIS A 277 5.53 20.30 -20.10
CA HIS A 277 6.82 19.91 -20.71
C HIS A 277 7.09 18.41 -20.47
N ARG A 278 6.99 17.94 -19.23
CA ARG A 278 7.18 16.51 -18.89
C ARG A 278 6.18 15.62 -19.61
N ASN A 279 4.93 16.04 -19.72
CA ASN A 279 3.91 15.31 -20.48
C ASN A 279 4.32 15.15 -21.96
N ARG A 280 4.81 16.22 -22.62
CA ARG A 280 5.30 16.11 -24.01
C ARG A 280 6.51 15.18 -24.14
N VAL A 281 7.46 15.24 -23.20
CA VAL A 281 8.64 14.37 -23.24
C VAL A 281 8.27 12.90 -23.10
N MET A 282 7.27 12.58 -22.27
CA MET A 282 6.84 11.19 -22.10
C MET A 282 6.14 10.60 -23.33
N GLN A 283 5.56 11.40 -24.20
CA GLN A 283 4.90 10.93 -25.44
C GLN A 283 5.90 10.31 -26.43
N GLU A 284 7.16 10.72 -26.38
CA GLU A 284 8.25 10.20 -27.23
C GLU A 284 9.10 9.12 -26.56
N ARG A 285 8.75 8.77 -25.31
CA ARG A 285 9.50 7.76 -24.56
C ARG A 285 9.28 6.37 -25.16
N ASP A 286 10.34 5.60 -25.28
CA ASP A 286 10.26 4.18 -25.66
C ASP A 286 9.40 3.39 -24.64
N HIS A 287 8.83 2.28 -25.07
CA HIS A 287 7.90 1.46 -24.26
C HIS A 287 6.65 2.20 -23.78
N THR A 288 6.17 3.18 -24.54
CA THR A 288 4.93 3.91 -24.25
C THR A 288 4.01 4.04 -25.47
N PHE A 289 2.74 4.31 -25.19
CA PHE A 289 1.78 4.84 -26.16
C PHE A 289 1.01 5.98 -25.51
N THR A 290 0.49 6.89 -26.34
CA THR A 290 -0.28 8.04 -25.88
C THR A 290 -1.69 8.04 -26.48
N VAL A 291 -2.67 8.30 -25.63
CA VAL A 291 -4.05 8.55 -26.02
C VAL A 291 -4.32 10.04 -25.94
N ALA A 292 -4.65 10.65 -27.06
CA ALA A 292 -5.01 12.06 -27.15
C ALA A 292 -6.54 12.23 -27.26
N MET A 293 -7.09 13.03 -26.37
CA MET A 293 -8.52 13.34 -26.27
C MET A 293 -8.75 14.82 -26.59
N HIS A 294 -9.76 15.13 -27.43
CA HIS A 294 -10.14 16.48 -27.77
C HIS A 294 -11.62 16.75 -27.42
N PRO A 295 -11.94 17.94 -26.89
CA PRO A 295 -13.31 18.33 -26.60
C PRO A 295 -14.21 18.24 -27.84
N GLY A 296 -15.39 17.65 -27.70
CA GLY A 296 -16.34 17.48 -28.78
C GLY A 296 -16.05 16.34 -29.76
N GLU A 297 -14.83 15.75 -29.73
CA GLU A 297 -14.51 14.58 -30.55
C GLU A 297 -14.87 13.30 -29.81
N PRO A 298 -15.70 12.40 -30.37
CA PRO A 298 -16.14 11.21 -29.66
C PRO A 298 -15.07 10.13 -29.54
N GLN A 299 -14.06 10.16 -30.43
CA GLN A 299 -13.00 9.15 -30.49
C GLN A 299 -11.64 9.79 -30.14
N PRO A 300 -10.88 9.19 -29.24
CA PRO A 300 -9.51 9.61 -29.03
C PRO A 300 -8.60 9.12 -30.15
N THR A 301 -7.45 9.77 -30.31
CA THR A 301 -6.41 9.35 -31.25
C THR A 301 -5.23 8.72 -30.51
N LEU A 302 -4.54 7.80 -31.19
CA LEU A 302 -3.38 7.10 -30.67
C LEU A 302 -2.11 7.60 -31.36
N HIS A 303 -1.05 7.82 -30.60
CA HIS A 303 0.29 8.13 -31.10
C HIS A 303 1.38 7.66 -30.13
N GLY A 304 2.64 7.81 -30.52
CA GLY A 304 3.80 7.34 -29.77
C GLY A 304 4.35 6.01 -30.30
N PRO A 305 5.47 5.54 -29.72
CA PRO A 305 6.24 4.41 -30.26
C PRO A 305 5.46 3.09 -30.37
N TYR A 306 4.47 2.85 -29.52
CA TYR A 306 3.71 1.59 -29.44
C TYR A 306 2.19 1.81 -29.57
N ALA A 307 1.78 2.80 -30.35
CA ALA A 307 0.37 3.14 -30.56
C ALA A 307 -0.44 2.05 -31.31
N ASP A 308 0.23 1.14 -32.00
CA ASP A 308 -0.37 0.03 -32.77
C ASP A 308 -0.66 -1.22 -31.92
N LEU A 309 -0.27 -1.23 -30.66
CA LEU A 309 -0.56 -2.37 -29.78
C LEU A 309 -2.07 -2.50 -29.52
N LYS A 310 -2.53 -3.77 -29.40
CA LYS A 310 -3.92 -4.04 -28.99
C LYS A 310 -4.28 -3.35 -27.67
N ARG A 311 -3.38 -3.38 -26.67
CA ARG A 311 -3.56 -2.68 -25.38
C ARG A 311 -3.87 -1.19 -25.57
N ALA A 312 -3.18 -0.51 -26.51
CA ALA A 312 -3.42 0.90 -26.81
C ALA A 312 -4.83 1.11 -27.39
N THR A 313 -5.25 0.28 -28.34
CA THR A 313 -6.60 0.31 -28.92
C THR A 313 -7.67 0.07 -27.85
N ASP A 314 -7.50 -0.95 -27.01
CA ASP A 314 -8.46 -1.31 -25.97
C ASP A 314 -8.65 -0.19 -24.94
N ILE A 315 -7.56 0.47 -24.53
CA ILE A 315 -7.62 1.67 -23.68
C ILE A 315 -8.28 2.83 -24.37
N ALA A 316 -7.96 3.10 -25.65
CA ALA A 316 -8.61 4.15 -26.41
C ALA A 316 -10.13 3.94 -26.53
N GLU A 317 -10.58 2.71 -26.75
CA GLU A 317 -12.00 2.34 -26.74
C GLU A 317 -12.68 2.55 -25.37
N LEU A 318 -11.96 2.32 -24.27
CA LEU A 318 -12.48 2.63 -22.93
C LEU A 318 -12.65 4.15 -22.74
N LEU A 319 -11.63 4.92 -23.13
CA LEU A 319 -11.64 6.39 -23.00
C LEU A 319 -12.64 7.05 -23.93
N ALA A 320 -12.95 6.44 -25.07
CA ALA A 320 -13.98 6.92 -26.02
C ALA A 320 -15.36 7.10 -25.37
N LEU A 321 -15.66 6.37 -24.28
CA LEU A 321 -16.92 6.52 -23.56
C LEU A 321 -17.15 7.94 -22.98
N TYR A 322 -16.08 8.73 -22.82
CA TYR A 322 -16.17 10.09 -22.27
C TYR A 322 -15.32 11.14 -22.99
N THR A 323 -14.50 10.77 -23.98
CA THR A 323 -13.55 11.68 -24.66
C THR A 323 -14.19 13.00 -25.08
N GLY A 324 -15.34 12.98 -25.76
CA GLY A 324 -16.04 14.20 -26.24
C GLY A 324 -16.56 15.11 -25.09
N ARG A 325 -16.57 14.65 -23.88
CA ARG A 325 -16.99 15.40 -22.67
C ARG A 325 -15.83 16.06 -21.93
N MET A 326 -14.59 15.86 -22.39
CA MET A 326 -13.43 16.51 -21.77
C MET A 326 -13.53 18.03 -21.92
N PRO A 327 -13.28 18.82 -20.85
CA PRO A 327 -13.36 20.28 -20.95
C PRO A 327 -12.19 20.90 -21.72
N ARG A 328 -11.07 20.18 -21.88
CA ARG A 328 -9.83 20.62 -22.53
C ARG A 328 -9.15 19.47 -23.27
N PRO A 329 -8.30 19.72 -24.28
CA PRO A 329 -7.45 18.68 -24.86
C PRO A 329 -6.53 18.04 -23.80
N LEU A 330 -6.36 16.73 -23.90
CA LEU A 330 -5.56 15.99 -22.94
C LEU A 330 -4.84 14.81 -23.60
N ASN A 331 -3.53 14.72 -23.37
CA ASN A 331 -2.70 13.58 -23.74
C ASN A 331 -2.33 12.78 -22.49
N ILE A 332 -2.63 11.50 -22.50
CA ILE A 332 -2.30 10.55 -21.44
C ILE A 332 -1.33 9.51 -22.00
N THR A 333 -0.14 9.41 -21.41
CA THR A 333 0.90 8.47 -21.84
C THR A 333 0.95 7.27 -20.90
N PHE A 334 0.75 6.08 -21.46
CA PHE A 334 0.75 4.80 -20.76
C PHE A 334 2.05 4.05 -21.03
N ILE A 335 2.56 3.34 -20.03
CA ILE A 335 3.58 2.32 -20.23
C ILE A 335 2.95 1.06 -20.83
N ILE A 336 3.71 0.34 -21.67
CA ILE A 336 3.24 -0.93 -22.25
C ILE A 336 3.49 -2.13 -21.34
N ASP A 337 4.42 -1.97 -20.40
CA ASP A 337 4.87 -3.05 -19.51
C ASP A 337 3.87 -3.33 -18.39
N ASP A 338 3.95 -4.55 -17.84
CA ASP A 338 3.17 -4.94 -16.66
C ASP A 338 3.73 -4.31 -15.36
N ASN A 339 4.98 -3.86 -15.38
CA ASN A 339 5.65 -3.27 -14.23
C ASN A 339 5.61 -1.74 -14.28
N PRO A 340 5.52 -1.07 -13.13
CA PRO A 340 5.61 0.39 -13.04
C PRO A 340 7.03 0.88 -13.34
N ALA A 341 7.18 2.16 -13.71
CA ALA A 341 8.42 2.72 -14.25
C ALA A 341 8.96 3.94 -13.48
N VAL A 342 8.23 4.49 -12.50
CA VAL A 342 8.58 5.73 -11.80
C VAL A 342 8.72 5.50 -10.31
N MET A 343 9.86 5.86 -9.72
CA MET A 343 10.07 5.82 -8.28
C MET A 343 10.86 7.06 -7.82
N LEU A 344 10.45 7.65 -6.71
CA LEU A 344 11.07 8.83 -6.12
C LEU A 344 11.84 8.47 -4.84
N PRO A 345 12.98 9.12 -4.56
CA PRO A 345 13.53 9.12 -3.21
C PRO A 345 12.48 9.63 -2.20
N TYR A 346 12.46 9.05 -1.00
CA TYR A 346 11.50 9.44 0.05
C TYR A 346 11.55 10.93 0.34
N SER A 347 12.75 11.50 0.55
CA SER A 347 12.95 12.91 0.85
C SER A 347 12.41 13.83 -0.25
N GLN A 348 12.61 13.48 -1.52
CA GLN A 348 12.04 14.22 -2.64
C GLN A 348 10.52 14.16 -2.64
N ARG A 349 9.94 12.96 -2.47
CA ARG A 349 8.48 12.80 -2.45
C ARG A 349 7.84 13.61 -1.32
N GLU A 350 8.37 13.52 -0.09
CA GLU A 350 7.86 14.28 1.05
C GLU A 350 7.98 15.79 0.83
N ARG A 351 9.12 16.25 0.27
CA ARG A 351 9.31 17.68 -0.04
C ARG A 351 8.29 18.16 -1.07
N MET A 352 8.06 17.40 -2.13
CA MET A 352 7.05 17.75 -3.15
C MET A 352 5.63 17.77 -2.56
N VAL A 353 5.27 16.77 -1.74
CA VAL A 353 3.96 16.72 -1.07
C VAL A 353 3.78 17.91 -0.12
N GLU A 354 4.83 18.30 0.62
CA GLU A 354 4.80 19.46 1.48
C GLU A 354 4.56 20.76 0.71
N LEU A 355 5.32 20.99 -0.37
CA LEU A 355 5.16 22.16 -1.25
C LEU A 355 3.77 22.20 -1.89
N ALA A 356 3.28 21.07 -2.39
CA ALA A 356 1.94 20.96 -2.96
C ALA A 356 0.83 21.38 -1.96
N ARG A 357 0.99 21.04 -0.67
CA ARG A 357 0.05 21.44 0.39
C ARG A 357 0.15 22.92 0.76
N GLN A 358 1.31 23.54 0.55
CA GLN A 358 1.54 24.95 0.77
C GLN A 358 1.17 25.82 -0.46
N GLY A 359 0.91 25.18 -1.62
CA GLY A 359 0.70 25.87 -2.89
C GLY A 359 1.99 26.41 -3.50
N GLU A 360 3.13 25.82 -3.13
CA GLU A 360 4.47 26.15 -3.61
C GLU A 360 4.97 25.12 -4.61
N TYR A 361 5.97 25.50 -5.42
CA TYR A 361 6.51 24.67 -6.48
C TYR A 361 7.91 24.15 -6.16
N TYR A 362 8.18 22.97 -6.65
CA TYR A 362 9.46 22.27 -6.57
C TYR A 362 10.38 22.76 -7.70
N GLY A 363 11.52 23.36 -7.34
CA GLY A 363 12.47 23.90 -8.32
C GLY A 363 13.28 22.80 -9.02
N PRO A 364 13.69 23.02 -10.28
CA PRO A 364 14.54 22.06 -11.02
C PRO A 364 15.88 21.74 -10.33
N SER A 365 16.39 22.65 -9.51
CA SER A 365 17.64 22.50 -8.73
C SER A 365 17.49 21.73 -7.41
N GLU A 366 16.26 21.34 -7.05
CA GLU A 366 15.98 20.65 -5.78
C GLU A 366 16.02 19.13 -5.89
N PHE A 367 16.51 18.56 -7.02
CA PHE A 367 16.66 17.12 -7.14
C PHE A 367 17.57 16.60 -6.02
N VAL A 368 17.05 15.63 -5.27
CA VAL A 368 17.75 15.01 -4.16
C VAL A 368 18.37 13.70 -4.64
N GLU A 369 19.69 13.63 -4.60
CA GLU A 369 20.43 12.38 -4.84
C GLU A 369 19.99 11.31 -3.82
N PRO A 370 20.02 10.03 -4.18
CA PRO A 370 19.77 8.94 -3.26
C PRO A 370 20.69 9.04 -2.03
N GLU A 371 20.10 9.01 -0.84
CA GLU A 371 20.81 9.23 0.42
C GLU A 371 21.82 8.12 0.76
N ASP A 372 21.55 6.88 0.32
CA ASP A 372 22.35 5.71 0.67
C ASP A 372 22.37 4.70 -0.50
N PRO A 373 23.44 4.69 -1.31
CA PRO A 373 23.54 3.83 -2.48
C PRO A 373 23.66 2.33 -2.12
N THR A 374 23.82 1.97 -0.85
CA THR A 374 23.89 0.58 -0.40
C THR A 374 22.50 -0.06 -0.24
N LEU A 375 21.46 0.79 -0.15
CA LEU A 375 20.06 0.35 -0.03
C LEU A 375 19.43 0.11 -1.40
N SER A 376 18.45 -0.78 -1.46
CA SER A 376 17.61 -0.92 -2.65
C SER A 376 16.82 0.36 -2.94
N ASN A 377 16.40 0.55 -4.19
CA ASN A 377 15.55 1.68 -4.55
C ASN A 377 14.20 1.65 -3.80
N PHE A 378 13.66 0.45 -3.51
CA PHE A 378 12.49 0.30 -2.65
C PHE A 378 12.73 0.86 -1.24
N ALA A 379 13.86 0.53 -0.62
CA ALA A 379 14.18 1.03 0.71
C ALA A 379 14.41 2.54 0.71
N GLN A 380 15.03 3.09 -0.33
CA GLN A 380 15.25 4.54 -0.46
C GLN A 380 13.96 5.33 -0.71
N ALA A 381 12.93 4.70 -1.26
CA ALA A 381 11.59 5.29 -1.36
C ALA A 381 10.79 5.22 -0.05
N CYS A 382 11.30 4.58 0.99
CA CYS A 382 10.69 4.51 2.33
C CYS A 382 11.25 5.56 3.28
N ALA A 383 10.50 5.87 4.35
CA ALA A 383 10.96 6.75 5.43
C ALA A 383 12.26 6.23 6.08
N PRO A 384 13.16 7.11 6.56
CA PRO A 384 14.46 6.73 7.12
C PRO A 384 14.42 5.68 8.24
N ASN A 385 13.37 5.73 9.07
CA ASN A 385 13.17 4.82 10.21
C ASN A 385 12.20 3.68 9.91
N SER A 386 11.84 3.48 8.64
CA SER A 386 10.93 2.40 8.24
C SER A 386 11.53 1.01 8.54
N PRO A 387 10.71 0.00 8.82
CA PRO A 387 11.15 -1.38 8.96
C PRO A 387 11.99 -1.88 7.78
N LEU A 388 11.64 -1.52 6.53
CA LEU A 388 12.40 -1.95 5.35
C LEU A 388 13.82 -1.37 5.34
N ARG A 389 14.00 -0.05 5.53
CA ARG A 389 15.35 0.55 5.60
C ARG A 389 16.20 -0.04 6.72
N ARG A 390 15.60 -0.23 7.89
CA ARG A 390 16.27 -0.82 9.05
C ARG A 390 16.69 -2.27 8.78
N SER A 391 15.83 -3.05 8.11
CA SER A 391 16.17 -4.41 7.73
C SER A 391 17.32 -4.46 6.73
N GLU A 392 17.32 -3.61 5.70
CA GLU A 392 18.40 -3.58 4.69
C GLU A 392 19.73 -3.06 5.26
N ARG A 393 19.69 -2.24 6.33
CA ARG A 393 20.88 -1.87 7.13
C ARG A 393 21.38 -2.97 8.07
N GLY A 394 20.69 -4.12 8.12
CA GLY A 394 21.06 -5.23 9.00
C GLY A 394 20.70 -5.03 10.47
N GLU A 395 19.83 -4.07 10.81
CA GLU A 395 19.39 -3.84 12.19
C GLU A 395 18.52 -4.98 12.74
N PHE A 396 17.82 -5.70 11.87
CA PHE A 396 17.10 -6.94 12.19
C PHE A 396 16.84 -7.74 10.91
N THR A 397 16.55 -9.03 11.04
CA THR A 397 16.15 -9.89 9.94
C THR A 397 14.63 -10.09 9.98
N PRO A 398 13.89 -9.76 8.91
CA PRO A 398 12.46 -10.08 8.81
C PRO A 398 12.24 -11.59 8.88
N ASP A 399 11.11 -11.98 9.43
CA ASP A 399 10.68 -13.38 9.38
C ASP A 399 10.07 -13.70 8.02
N TYR A 400 10.81 -14.42 7.19
CA TYR A 400 10.34 -14.88 5.89
C TYR A 400 9.58 -16.21 5.95
N SER A 401 9.60 -16.91 7.09
CA SER A 401 8.86 -18.17 7.29
C SER A 401 7.39 -17.93 7.64
N GLY A 402 7.05 -16.73 8.14
CA GLY A 402 5.72 -16.41 8.66
C GLY A 402 5.41 -17.06 10.01
N GLU A 403 6.42 -17.60 10.72
CA GLU A 403 6.23 -18.33 11.97
C GLU A 403 6.29 -17.44 13.23
N ALA A 404 6.80 -16.20 13.12
CA ALA A 404 7.11 -15.35 14.28
C ALA A 404 5.88 -14.97 15.12
N ALA A 405 4.73 -14.68 14.50
CA ALA A 405 3.49 -14.40 15.20
C ALA A 405 2.29 -14.70 14.29
N ARG A 406 1.40 -15.55 14.78
CA ARG A 406 0.16 -15.84 14.05
C ARG A 406 -0.66 -14.58 13.86
N SER A 407 -0.96 -14.25 12.61
CA SER A 407 -1.64 -13.02 12.24
C SER A 407 -2.51 -13.21 11.00
N PHE A 408 -3.50 -12.32 10.87
CA PHE A 408 -4.37 -12.22 9.70
C PHE A 408 -4.42 -10.78 9.20
N ILE A 409 -4.74 -10.59 7.93
CA ILE A 409 -4.92 -9.26 7.36
C ILE A 409 -6.28 -8.71 7.79
N TRP A 410 -6.30 -7.52 8.42
CA TRP A 410 -7.53 -6.77 8.70
C TRP A 410 -7.70 -5.51 7.85
N ASP A 411 -6.61 -5.07 7.18
CA ASP A 411 -6.57 -3.94 6.26
C ASP A 411 -5.55 -4.29 5.17
N HIS A 412 -6.05 -4.77 4.03
CA HIS A 412 -5.19 -5.30 2.97
C HIS A 412 -4.35 -4.20 2.33
N ALA A 413 -4.92 -2.99 2.18
CA ALA A 413 -4.18 -1.86 1.62
C ALA A 413 -2.92 -1.51 2.44
N LYS A 414 -2.97 -1.65 3.78
CA LYS A 414 -1.80 -1.40 4.64
C LYS A 414 -0.75 -2.50 4.56
N VAL A 415 -1.15 -3.74 4.36
CA VAL A 415 -0.22 -4.87 4.24
C VAL A 415 0.57 -4.82 2.92
N MET A 416 0.07 -4.15 1.90
CA MET A 416 0.80 -3.89 0.65
C MET A 416 1.90 -2.83 0.79
N ASP A 417 2.10 -2.24 1.97
CA ASP A 417 3.15 -1.25 2.22
C ASP A 417 4.47 -1.94 2.56
N LEU A 418 5.36 -2.06 1.59
CA LEU A 418 6.69 -2.66 1.75
C LEU A 418 7.54 -1.98 2.82
N CYS A 419 7.33 -0.69 3.07
CA CYS A 419 8.04 0.03 4.13
C CYS A 419 7.76 -0.54 5.52
N GLN A 420 6.52 -1.05 5.72
CA GLN A 420 6.06 -1.63 6.98
C GLN A 420 6.15 -3.16 7.00
N HIS A 421 6.29 -3.79 5.83
CA HIS A 421 6.32 -5.23 5.62
C HIS A 421 7.60 -5.66 4.88
N PRO A 422 8.78 -5.56 5.51
CA PRO A 422 10.06 -5.89 4.88
C PRO A 422 10.17 -7.36 4.45
N GLU A 423 9.40 -8.27 5.06
CA GLU A 423 9.31 -9.67 4.65
C GLU A 423 8.82 -9.84 3.21
N ALA A 424 7.89 -8.99 2.76
CA ALA A 424 7.38 -9.02 1.40
C ALA A 424 8.46 -8.69 0.34
N ARG A 425 9.56 -8.00 0.74
CA ARG A 425 10.67 -7.61 -0.12
C ARG A 425 11.33 -8.81 -0.82
N LYS A 426 11.40 -9.97 -0.16
CA LYS A 426 12.04 -11.18 -0.70
C LYS A 426 11.04 -12.31 -1.03
N LEU A 427 9.74 -12.02 -1.03
CA LEU A 427 8.70 -13.03 -1.21
C LEU A 427 7.81 -12.81 -2.44
N HIS A 428 8.16 -11.84 -3.28
CA HIS A 428 7.42 -11.53 -4.49
C HIS A 428 8.39 -11.19 -5.63
N GLY A 429 8.15 -11.73 -6.84
CA GLY A 429 9.06 -11.61 -7.98
C GLY A 429 9.44 -10.17 -8.34
N HIS A 430 8.45 -9.27 -8.35
CA HIS A 430 8.70 -7.85 -8.60
C HIS A 430 9.51 -7.19 -7.49
N THR A 431 9.16 -7.44 -6.23
CA THR A 431 9.81 -6.76 -5.09
C THR A 431 11.20 -7.33 -4.76
N MET A 432 11.54 -8.54 -5.20
CA MET A 432 12.89 -9.11 -5.05
C MET A 432 13.95 -8.38 -5.86
N GLN A 433 13.56 -7.67 -6.91
CA GLN A 433 14.47 -6.86 -7.73
C GLN A 433 14.95 -5.62 -6.98
N GLN A 434 15.91 -4.89 -7.54
CA GLN A 434 16.39 -3.63 -6.96
C GLN A 434 15.35 -2.50 -6.98
N GLY A 435 14.30 -2.67 -7.78
CA GLY A 435 13.33 -1.63 -8.10
C GLY A 435 13.80 -0.78 -9.29
N VAL A 436 12.88 -0.01 -9.85
CA VAL A 436 13.21 0.93 -10.93
C VAL A 436 14.14 2.03 -10.42
N PRO A 437 15.01 2.59 -11.29
CA PRO A 437 15.88 3.70 -10.89
C PRO A 437 15.09 4.85 -10.28
N LEU A 438 15.65 5.42 -9.22
CA LEU A 438 15.09 6.63 -8.61
C LEU A 438 15.30 7.81 -9.56
N GLY A 439 14.30 8.66 -9.70
CA GLY A 439 14.33 9.77 -10.64
C GLY A 439 13.31 10.86 -10.34
N PRO A 440 13.19 11.84 -11.25
CA PRO A 440 12.17 12.87 -11.11
C PRO A 440 10.76 12.30 -11.29
N VAL A 441 9.76 12.99 -10.71
CA VAL A 441 8.36 12.67 -11.00
C VAL A 441 8.05 12.97 -12.46
N VAL A 442 7.46 12.00 -13.16
CA VAL A 442 7.01 12.13 -14.55
C VAL A 442 5.60 11.53 -14.68
N PRO A 443 4.75 12.09 -15.55
CA PRO A 443 3.36 11.66 -15.68
C PRO A 443 3.26 10.42 -16.58
N LEU A 444 3.62 9.26 -16.06
CA LEU A 444 3.41 7.97 -16.70
C LEU A 444 2.27 7.22 -16.03
N PHE A 445 1.37 6.70 -16.86
CA PHE A 445 0.23 5.92 -16.41
C PHE A 445 0.58 4.43 -16.49
N ALA A 446 0.42 3.74 -15.36
CA ALA A 446 0.71 2.31 -15.23
C ALA A 446 -0.56 1.52 -14.87
N PHE A 447 -0.59 0.26 -15.27
CA PHE A 447 -1.71 -0.65 -14.97
C PHE A 447 -1.58 -1.32 -13.61
N ALA A 448 -0.37 -1.37 -13.06
CA ALA A 448 -0.08 -1.80 -11.70
C ALA A 448 1.11 -1.01 -11.13
N LYS A 449 1.14 -0.88 -9.83
CA LYS A 449 2.26 -0.26 -9.09
C LYS A 449 2.24 -0.71 -7.64
N THR A 450 3.39 -0.72 -6.97
CA THR A 450 3.39 -0.77 -5.51
C THR A 450 3.11 0.62 -4.94
N ARG A 451 2.88 0.72 -3.64
CA ARG A 451 2.68 2.03 -2.97
C ARG A 451 3.90 2.96 -3.05
N LEU A 452 5.07 2.44 -3.39
CA LEU A 452 6.33 3.18 -3.47
C LEU A 452 6.57 3.82 -4.84
N HIS A 453 5.90 3.32 -5.88
CA HIS A 453 6.01 3.89 -7.22
C HIS A 453 5.16 5.16 -7.34
N ALA A 454 5.66 6.09 -8.16
CA ALA A 454 5.02 7.37 -8.43
C ALA A 454 4.29 7.42 -9.79
N ASP A 455 4.18 6.28 -10.47
CA ASP A 455 3.30 6.14 -11.63
C ASP A 455 1.87 6.49 -11.25
N ILE A 456 1.08 6.96 -12.21
CA ILE A 456 -0.34 7.25 -12.05
C ILE A 456 -1.12 5.97 -12.37
N LEU A 457 -1.86 5.45 -11.41
CA LEU A 457 -2.56 4.17 -11.56
C LEU A 457 -3.78 4.31 -12.45
N SER A 458 -3.82 3.51 -13.51
CA SER A 458 -4.93 3.41 -14.46
C SER A 458 -5.67 2.08 -14.34
N THR A 459 -6.70 1.89 -15.16
CA THR A 459 -7.48 0.65 -15.20
C THR A 459 -6.94 -0.30 -16.27
N PRO A 460 -6.49 -1.52 -15.94
CA PRO A 460 -6.10 -2.51 -16.94
C PRO A 460 -7.35 -3.14 -17.57
N ILE A 461 -7.62 -2.81 -18.84
CA ILE A 461 -8.81 -3.29 -19.55
C ILE A 461 -8.81 -4.81 -19.76
N GLU A 462 -7.63 -5.43 -19.79
CA GLU A 462 -7.46 -6.87 -19.91
C GLU A 462 -8.16 -7.66 -18.80
N GLN A 463 -8.31 -7.07 -17.62
CA GLN A 463 -9.08 -7.68 -16.53
C GLN A 463 -10.57 -7.82 -16.87
N TYR A 464 -11.10 -6.87 -17.65
CA TYR A 464 -12.49 -6.89 -18.07
C TYR A 464 -12.73 -7.72 -19.33
N GLU A 465 -11.74 -7.82 -20.21
CA GLU A 465 -11.84 -8.65 -21.43
C GLU A 465 -11.95 -10.14 -21.11
N ASP A 466 -11.28 -10.62 -20.06
CA ASP A 466 -11.47 -11.97 -19.51
C ASP A 466 -12.77 -12.05 -18.70
N HIS A 467 -13.90 -11.76 -19.36
CA HIS A 467 -15.22 -11.69 -18.70
C HIS A 467 -16.07 -12.95 -18.87
N TYR A 468 -15.66 -13.89 -19.67
CA TYR A 468 -16.41 -15.15 -19.86
C TYR A 468 -16.31 -16.01 -18.60
N VAL A 469 -17.42 -16.15 -17.89
CA VAL A 469 -17.49 -16.86 -16.62
C VAL A 469 -17.76 -18.35 -16.80
N GLY A 470 -18.35 -18.79 -17.93
CA GLY A 470 -18.77 -20.17 -18.14
C GLY A 470 -19.97 -20.58 -17.28
N TYR A 471 -20.16 -21.89 -17.16
CA TYR A 471 -21.17 -22.44 -16.24
C TYR A 471 -20.64 -22.37 -14.79
N ASP A 472 -21.33 -21.63 -13.93
CA ASP A 472 -21.01 -21.48 -12.51
C ASP A 472 -22.13 -22.12 -11.68
N PRO A 473 -21.95 -23.34 -11.14
CA PRO A 473 -22.97 -24.02 -10.36
C PRO A 473 -23.32 -23.24 -9.08
N PRO A 474 -24.53 -23.45 -8.52
CA PRO A 474 -24.86 -22.96 -7.20
C PRO A 474 -23.87 -23.52 -6.16
N TRP A 475 -23.80 -22.89 -4.97
CA TRP A 475 -22.81 -23.23 -3.94
C TRP A 475 -22.80 -24.72 -3.58
N GLU A 476 -23.98 -25.31 -3.40
CA GLU A 476 -24.16 -26.73 -3.08
C GLU A 476 -23.75 -27.67 -4.23
N GLY A 477 -23.76 -27.14 -5.45
CA GLY A 477 -23.32 -27.88 -6.66
C GLY A 477 -21.81 -27.86 -6.86
N LYS A 478 -21.06 -27.05 -6.12
CA LYS A 478 -19.59 -27.01 -6.17
C LYS A 478 -19.01 -28.20 -5.43
N SER A 479 -18.41 -29.13 -6.16
CA SER A 479 -17.97 -30.42 -5.63
C SER A 479 -16.61 -30.41 -4.95
N GLN A 480 -15.79 -29.35 -5.14
CA GLN A 480 -14.41 -29.27 -4.66
C GLN A 480 -14.26 -28.28 -3.51
N ASN A 481 -13.89 -28.77 -2.33
CA ASN A 481 -13.62 -27.95 -1.15
C ASN A 481 -12.16 -27.52 -1.03
N LYS A 482 -11.39 -27.55 -2.13
CA LYS A 482 -9.97 -27.19 -2.18
C LYS A 482 -9.76 -25.82 -2.78
N VAL A 483 -8.62 -25.24 -2.49
CA VAL A 483 -8.12 -24.02 -3.15
C VAL A 483 -7.52 -24.42 -4.49
N LEU A 484 -8.10 -23.92 -5.56
CA LEU A 484 -7.58 -24.12 -6.91
C LEU A 484 -6.67 -22.96 -7.33
N TRP A 485 -5.52 -23.31 -7.90
CA TRP A 485 -4.71 -22.40 -8.71
C TRP A 485 -4.04 -23.14 -9.86
N ARG A 486 -4.12 -22.56 -11.04
CA ARG A 486 -3.33 -22.92 -12.22
C ARG A 486 -2.76 -21.65 -12.82
N GLY A 487 -1.47 -21.64 -13.14
CA GLY A 487 -0.81 -20.49 -13.74
C GLY A 487 0.49 -20.85 -14.43
N SER A 488 0.95 -19.97 -15.32
CA SER A 488 2.23 -20.11 -16.03
C SER A 488 3.41 -19.75 -15.14
N THR A 489 4.62 -20.11 -15.59
CA THR A 489 5.89 -19.72 -15.00
C THR A 489 6.22 -18.25 -15.36
N THR A 490 5.40 -17.30 -14.85
CA THR A 490 5.60 -15.86 -14.96
C THR A 490 5.55 -15.22 -13.57
N GLY A 491 5.78 -13.93 -13.47
CA GLY A 491 5.81 -13.19 -12.23
C GLY A 491 7.20 -13.07 -11.61
N VAL A 492 8.19 -13.67 -12.23
CA VAL A 492 9.62 -13.56 -11.91
C VAL A 492 10.42 -14.11 -13.11
N GLU A 493 11.64 -13.64 -13.29
CA GLU A 493 12.60 -14.29 -14.18
C GLU A 493 13.11 -15.56 -13.51
N PHE A 494 12.96 -16.71 -14.21
CA PHE A 494 13.47 -17.99 -13.72
C PHE A 494 14.84 -18.25 -14.30
N ASP A 495 15.86 -17.88 -13.55
CA ASP A 495 17.25 -18.10 -13.89
C ASP A 495 18.07 -18.55 -12.66
N ARG A 496 19.32 -18.89 -12.86
CA ARG A 496 20.22 -19.35 -11.78
C ARG A 496 20.62 -18.23 -10.80
N HIS A 497 20.39 -16.97 -11.13
CA HIS A 497 20.78 -15.81 -10.32
C HIS A 497 19.61 -15.25 -9.51
N THR A 498 18.39 -15.52 -9.96
CA THR A 498 17.16 -15.08 -9.30
C THR A 498 16.68 -16.11 -8.28
N PRO A 499 16.39 -15.76 -7.05
CA PRO A 499 15.85 -16.69 -6.04
C PRO A 499 14.38 -17.00 -6.34
N TRP A 500 14.08 -17.48 -7.54
CA TRP A 500 12.71 -17.68 -8.05
C TRP A 500 11.84 -18.58 -7.16
N ARG A 501 12.46 -19.50 -6.38
CA ARG A 501 11.73 -20.35 -5.41
C ARG A 501 11.03 -19.52 -4.34
N ARG A 502 11.48 -18.29 -4.10
CA ARG A 502 10.87 -17.32 -3.18
C ARG A 502 9.74 -16.51 -3.82
N SER A 503 9.57 -16.57 -5.15
CA SER A 503 8.49 -15.84 -5.82
C SER A 503 7.11 -16.36 -5.39
N GLN A 504 6.09 -15.51 -5.48
CA GLN A 504 4.74 -15.80 -5.03
C GLN A 504 4.18 -17.10 -5.62
N ARG A 505 4.37 -17.33 -6.93
CA ARG A 505 3.84 -18.52 -7.63
C ARG A 505 4.63 -19.78 -7.28
N ALA A 506 5.95 -19.68 -7.24
CA ALA A 506 6.80 -20.84 -6.91
C ALA A 506 6.57 -21.28 -5.46
N ARG A 507 6.49 -20.34 -4.50
CA ARG A 507 6.21 -20.70 -3.09
C ARG A 507 4.82 -21.33 -2.91
N LEU A 508 3.80 -20.82 -3.59
CA LEU A 508 2.47 -21.42 -3.53
C LEU A 508 2.51 -22.87 -4.02
N HIS A 509 3.20 -23.12 -5.14
CA HIS A 509 3.37 -24.47 -5.67
C HIS A 509 4.15 -25.36 -4.69
N LEU A 510 5.33 -24.93 -4.25
CA LEU A 510 6.20 -25.71 -3.36
C LEU A 510 5.50 -26.03 -2.03
N MET A 511 4.85 -25.06 -1.39
CA MET A 511 4.07 -25.27 -0.17
C MET A 511 2.99 -26.32 -0.34
N SER A 512 2.26 -26.28 -1.45
CA SER A 512 1.15 -27.20 -1.71
C SER A 512 1.56 -28.63 -2.09
N HIS A 513 2.85 -28.84 -2.39
CA HIS A 513 3.45 -30.14 -2.73
C HIS A 513 4.36 -30.68 -1.64
N GLU A 514 4.51 -29.95 -0.52
CA GLU A 514 5.24 -30.44 0.64
C GLU A 514 4.48 -31.60 1.30
N THR A 515 5.19 -32.67 1.62
CA THR A 515 4.59 -33.91 2.19
C THR A 515 5.13 -34.28 3.57
N GLU A 516 6.15 -33.54 4.04
CA GLU A 516 6.83 -33.85 5.30
C GLU A 516 6.52 -32.84 6.39
N GLY A 517 6.54 -33.29 7.63
CA GLY A 517 6.38 -32.45 8.81
C GLY A 517 4.94 -32.18 9.22
N ASP A 518 4.82 -31.48 10.33
CA ASP A 518 3.56 -31.06 10.92
C ASP A 518 3.54 -29.54 11.04
N LYS A 519 2.33 -28.96 10.96
CA LYS A 519 2.12 -27.52 11.15
C LYS A 519 1.03 -27.29 12.20
N PRO A 520 1.22 -26.36 13.14
CA PRO A 520 0.18 -25.92 14.03
C PRO A 520 -0.87 -25.13 13.24
N VAL A 521 -2.13 -25.56 13.27
CA VAL A 521 -3.26 -24.92 12.58
C VAL A 521 -4.31 -24.54 13.61
N ILE A 522 -4.83 -23.31 13.51
CA ILE A 522 -5.96 -22.90 14.33
C ILE A 522 -7.29 -23.16 13.60
N TRP A 523 -8.27 -23.55 14.39
CA TRP A 523 -9.62 -23.81 13.93
C TRP A 523 -10.65 -23.37 14.95
N SER A 524 -11.93 -23.34 14.57
CA SER A 524 -13.01 -22.83 15.42
C SER A 524 -13.79 -23.97 16.06
N GLN A 525 -13.89 -24.01 17.38
CA GLN A 525 -14.79 -24.89 18.07
C GLN A 525 -15.84 -24.08 18.85
N ARG A 526 -17.06 -24.07 18.35
CA ARG A 526 -18.16 -23.26 18.93
C ARG A 526 -17.77 -21.78 19.10
N GLY A 527 -17.06 -21.22 18.10
CA GLY A 527 -16.58 -19.85 18.10
C GLY A 527 -15.29 -19.61 18.92
N LEU A 528 -14.81 -20.58 19.69
CA LEU A 528 -13.54 -20.48 20.42
C LEU A 528 -12.38 -20.96 19.56
N LEU A 529 -11.24 -20.30 19.71
CA LEU A 529 -10.00 -20.70 19.05
C LEU A 529 -9.46 -22.00 19.66
N ARG A 530 -9.10 -22.93 18.78
CA ARG A 530 -8.35 -24.15 19.09
C ARG A 530 -7.12 -24.21 18.20
N GLU A 531 -6.11 -24.89 18.64
CA GLU A 531 -4.89 -25.18 17.87
C GLU A 531 -4.58 -26.66 17.93
N SER A 532 -4.19 -27.22 16.78
CA SER A 532 -3.79 -28.63 16.67
C SER A 532 -2.65 -28.75 15.66
N ASN A 533 -1.66 -29.57 15.97
CA ASN A 533 -0.64 -29.95 14.99
C ASN A 533 -1.25 -30.93 13.99
N MET A 534 -1.13 -30.62 12.71
CA MET A 534 -1.65 -31.41 11.60
C MET A 534 -0.55 -31.71 10.60
N SER A 535 -0.52 -32.93 10.06
CA SER A 535 0.43 -33.30 9.03
C SER A 535 0.27 -32.43 7.79
N ILE A 536 1.36 -31.87 7.26
CA ILE A 536 1.36 -31.05 6.04
C ILE A 536 0.81 -31.83 4.86
N ALA A 537 1.17 -33.11 4.71
CA ALA A 537 0.60 -33.98 3.68
C ALA A 537 -0.93 -34.04 3.73
N THR A 538 -1.50 -34.18 4.95
CA THR A 538 -2.96 -34.20 5.14
C THR A 538 -3.59 -32.85 4.82
N LEU A 539 -2.98 -31.73 5.24
CA LEU A 539 -3.45 -30.39 4.93
C LEU A 539 -3.46 -30.12 3.44
N ASN A 540 -2.38 -30.47 2.74
CA ASN A 540 -2.28 -30.30 1.28
C ASN A 540 -3.29 -31.20 0.55
N GLN A 541 -3.43 -32.47 0.96
CA GLN A 541 -4.42 -33.36 0.38
C GLN A 541 -5.86 -32.83 0.55
N LEU A 542 -6.17 -32.24 1.70
CA LEU A 542 -7.51 -31.76 2.01
C LEU A 542 -7.82 -30.38 1.39
N TYR A 543 -6.86 -29.45 1.44
CA TYR A 543 -7.14 -28.04 1.14
C TYR A 543 -6.58 -27.55 -0.19
N MET A 544 -5.55 -28.20 -0.78
CA MET A 544 -4.80 -27.60 -1.88
C MET A 544 -4.97 -28.39 -3.19
N ASP A 545 -5.15 -27.65 -4.28
CA ASP A 545 -5.00 -28.12 -5.66
C ASP A 545 -4.36 -27.00 -6.49
N THR A 546 -3.09 -26.74 -6.21
CA THR A 546 -2.36 -25.66 -6.86
C THR A 546 -1.19 -26.21 -7.64
N SER A 547 -1.02 -25.78 -8.88
CA SER A 547 0.12 -26.17 -9.70
C SER A 547 0.38 -25.19 -10.83
N PHE A 548 1.61 -25.18 -11.31
CA PHE A 548 1.92 -24.60 -12.61
C PHE A 548 1.23 -25.35 -13.73
N SER A 549 0.88 -24.65 -14.81
CA SER A 549 0.25 -25.21 -15.99
C SER A 549 0.66 -24.44 -17.26
N GLY A 550 0.48 -25.05 -18.41
CA GLY A 550 0.82 -24.45 -19.70
C GLY A 550 2.30 -24.55 -20.05
N ALA A 551 2.73 -23.79 -21.06
CA ALA A 551 4.12 -23.74 -21.50
C ALA A 551 5.00 -22.98 -20.52
N LEU A 552 6.27 -23.39 -20.44
CA LEU A 552 7.31 -22.64 -19.71
C LEU A 552 7.51 -21.26 -20.32
N GLN A 553 7.56 -20.26 -19.49
CA GLN A 553 7.77 -18.86 -19.85
C GLN A 553 8.77 -18.22 -18.88
N GLN A 554 9.42 -17.14 -19.27
CA GLN A 554 10.32 -16.35 -18.44
C GLN A 554 11.41 -17.18 -17.75
N CYS A 555 11.96 -18.18 -18.45
CA CYS A 555 13.11 -18.94 -17.96
C CYS A 555 14.19 -19.06 -19.03
N ASP A 556 15.47 -19.00 -18.59
CA ASP A 556 16.59 -19.36 -19.44
C ASP A 556 16.56 -20.88 -19.77
N PRO A 557 17.24 -21.33 -20.84
CA PRO A 557 17.17 -22.73 -21.27
C PRO A 557 17.55 -23.75 -20.20
N GLU A 558 18.56 -23.45 -19.36
CA GLU A 558 19.04 -24.31 -18.28
C GLU A 558 18.02 -24.44 -17.17
N THR A 559 17.48 -23.28 -16.74
CA THR A 559 16.45 -23.25 -15.69
C THR A 559 15.12 -23.80 -16.19
N CYS A 560 14.74 -23.59 -17.45
CA CYS A 560 13.57 -24.23 -18.04
C CYS A 560 13.67 -25.77 -17.95
N GLU A 561 14.86 -26.33 -18.21
CA GLU A 561 15.08 -27.77 -18.09
C GLU A 561 15.03 -28.25 -16.63
N LEU A 562 15.56 -27.44 -15.70
CA LEU A 562 15.45 -27.70 -14.27
C LEU A 562 13.97 -27.70 -13.83
N LEU A 563 13.19 -26.71 -14.27
CA LEU A 563 11.77 -26.62 -13.93
C LEU A 563 10.99 -27.82 -14.43
N ARG A 564 11.24 -28.32 -15.66
CA ARG A 564 10.61 -29.56 -16.17
C ARG A 564 10.87 -30.78 -15.30
N LYS A 565 12.02 -30.83 -14.63
CA LYS A 565 12.42 -31.96 -13.77
C LYS A 565 11.93 -31.84 -12.35
N THR A 566 11.71 -30.61 -11.86
CA THR A 566 11.47 -30.35 -10.43
C THR A 566 10.04 -29.90 -10.12
N ILE A 567 9.31 -29.39 -11.11
CA ILE A 567 7.95 -28.91 -10.94
C ILE A 567 6.98 -29.95 -11.52
N ASP A 568 5.99 -30.32 -10.72
CA ASP A 568 4.85 -31.12 -11.19
C ASP A 568 3.84 -30.21 -11.92
N PHE A 569 3.99 -30.13 -13.26
CA PHE A 569 3.08 -29.37 -14.11
C PHE A 569 1.78 -30.16 -14.33
N LYS A 570 0.66 -29.55 -14.00
CA LYS A 570 -0.64 -30.09 -14.30
C LYS A 570 -1.22 -29.53 -15.61
N PRO A 571 -2.11 -30.24 -16.29
CA PRO A 571 -2.85 -29.68 -17.42
C PRO A 571 -3.56 -28.39 -17.05
N THR A 572 -3.79 -27.54 -18.05
CA THR A 572 -4.71 -26.43 -17.91
C THR A 572 -6.11 -26.97 -17.61
N ILE A 573 -6.84 -26.22 -16.77
CA ILE A 573 -8.21 -26.57 -16.38
C ILE A 573 -9.19 -25.64 -17.08
N GLY A 574 -10.30 -26.19 -17.55
CA GLY A 574 -11.36 -25.42 -18.20
C GLY A 574 -12.09 -24.48 -17.22
N ILE A 575 -12.76 -23.47 -17.76
CA ILE A 575 -13.49 -22.49 -16.96
C ILE A 575 -14.61 -23.15 -16.16
N ASP A 576 -15.42 -23.99 -16.79
CA ASP A 576 -16.53 -24.71 -16.12
C ASP A 576 -16.03 -25.63 -15.01
N GLU A 577 -14.92 -26.31 -15.23
CA GLU A 577 -14.29 -27.16 -14.23
C GLU A 577 -13.71 -26.32 -13.08
N THR A 578 -13.07 -25.18 -13.39
CA THR A 578 -12.62 -24.19 -12.39
C THR A 578 -13.77 -23.80 -11.46
N ASN A 579 -14.95 -23.58 -12.01
CA ASN A 579 -16.13 -23.14 -11.28
C ASN A 579 -16.73 -24.23 -10.36
N THR A 580 -16.29 -25.49 -10.46
CA THR A 580 -16.68 -26.55 -9.52
C THR A 580 -15.98 -26.45 -8.17
N TYR A 581 -14.95 -25.59 -8.04
CA TYR A 581 -14.22 -25.35 -6.80
C TYR A 581 -14.90 -24.27 -5.97
N LYS A 582 -15.05 -24.51 -4.66
CA LYS A 582 -15.55 -23.50 -3.72
C LYS A 582 -14.55 -22.40 -3.45
N TYR A 583 -13.26 -22.68 -3.56
CA TYR A 583 -12.18 -21.73 -3.24
C TYR A 583 -11.22 -21.58 -4.42
N LEU A 584 -10.94 -20.36 -4.81
CA LEU A 584 -9.97 -20.00 -5.83
C LEU A 584 -8.93 -19.09 -5.22
N ILE A 585 -7.63 -19.26 -5.51
CA ILE A 585 -6.62 -18.31 -5.09
C ILE A 585 -6.11 -17.52 -6.28
N ASP A 586 -6.08 -16.21 -6.10
CA ASP A 586 -5.51 -15.26 -7.04
C ASP A 586 -4.19 -14.73 -6.52
N VAL A 587 -3.13 -14.90 -7.31
CA VAL A 587 -1.78 -14.40 -7.05
C VAL A 587 -1.27 -13.62 -8.25
N ASP A 588 -0.47 -12.60 -7.99
CA ASP A 588 0.05 -11.69 -8.99
C ASP A 588 0.85 -12.41 -10.09
N GLY A 589 0.85 -11.79 -11.29
CA GLY A 589 1.80 -12.06 -12.37
C GLY A 589 3.07 -11.23 -12.21
N ASN A 590 3.50 -10.60 -13.30
CA ASN A 590 4.57 -9.61 -13.29
C ASN A 590 4.15 -8.32 -12.56
N GLY A 591 2.90 -7.89 -12.79
CA GLY A 591 2.23 -6.81 -12.11
C GLY A 591 0.93 -7.29 -11.47
N TRP A 592 -0.22 -7.01 -12.08
CA TRP A 592 -1.53 -7.42 -11.58
C TRP A 592 -1.91 -8.84 -12.02
N SER A 593 -3.10 -9.30 -11.59
CA SER A 593 -3.72 -10.53 -12.09
C SER A 593 -4.81 -10.21 -13.10
N GLY A 594 -4.64 -10.62 -14.36
CA GLY A 594 -5.64 -10.45 -15.41
C GLY A 594 -6.94 -11.23 -15.17
N ARG A 595 -6.92 -12.27 -14.31
CA ARG A 595 -8.07 -13.14 -14.04
C ARG A 595 -8.97 -12.67 -12.91
N PHE A 596 -8.58 -11.68 -12.15
CA PHE A 596 -9.25 -11.33 -10.90
C PHE A 596 -10.72 -10.99 -11.12
N HIS A 597 -11.06 -10.20 -12.13
CA HIS A 597 -12.45 -9.84 -12.46
C HIS A 597 -13.30 -11.10 -12.76
N ARG A 598 -12.82 -11.99 -13.64
CA ARG A 598 -13.54 -13.23 -13.98
C ARG A 598 -13.74 -14.14 -12.77
N LEU A 599 -12.70 -14.32 -11.95
CA LEU A 599 -12.78 -15.14 -10.74
C LEU A 599 -13.77 -14.54 -9.74
N MET A 600 -13.76 -13.22 -9.53
CA MET A 600 -14.73 -12.52 -8.68
C MET A 600 -16.16 -12.62 -9.20
N SER A 601 -16.36 -12.84 -10.50
CA SER A 601 -17.68 -12.97 -11.12
C SER A 601 -18.32 -14.34 -10.90
N THR A 602 -17.64 -15.26 -10.18
CA THR A 602 -18.16 -16.58 -9.79
C THR A 602 -18.67 -16.58 -8.35
N ARG A 603 -19.42 -17.62 -7.98
CA ARG A 603 -19.87 -17.86 -6.60
C ARG A 603 -18.78 -18.45 -5.70
N SER A 604 -17.57 -18.66 -6.22
CA SER A 604 -16.46 -19.20 -5.44
C SER A 604 -15.88 -18.12 -4.50
N VAL A 605 -15.40 -18.54 -3.33
CA VAL A 605 -14.63 -17.66 -2.45
C VAL A 605 -13.28 -17.40 -3.09
N LEU A 606 -12.95 -16.14 -3.29
CA LEU A 606 -11.66 -15.75 -3.83
C LEU A 606 -10.69 -15.40 -2.70
N LEU A 607 -9.60 -16.15 -2.60
CA LEU A 607 -8.45 -15.86 -1.76
C LEU A 607 -7.49 -14.99 -2.57
N LYS A 608 -7.11 -13.80 -2.09
CA LYS A 608 -6.22 -12.90 -2.84
C LYS A 608 -4.94 -12.61 -2.06
N SER A 609 -3.81 -12.92 -2.69
CA SER A 609 -2.48 -12.55 -2.24
C SER A 609 -1.82 -11.64 -3.27
N THR A 610 -1.54 -10.38 -2.90
CA THR A 610 -1.01 -9.37 -3.83
C THR A 610 -0.13 -8.35 -3.11
N ALA A 611 0.86 -7.82 -3.83
CA ALA A 611 1.69 -6.69 -3.42
C ALA A 611 1.27 -5.38 -4.10
N PHE A 612 0.26 -5.41 -4.97
CA PHE A 612 -0.15 -4.26 -5.79
C PHE A 612 -1.54 -3.75 -5.39
N PRO A 613 -1.65 -2.49 -4.92
CA PRO A 613 -2.92 -1.79 -4.94
C PRO A 613 -3.38 -1.59 -6.39
N GLU A 614 -4.66 -1.80 -6.63
CA GLU A 614 -5.26 -1.67 -7.95
C GLU A 614 -6.35 -0.58 -7.94
N TRP A 615 -6.80 -0.12 -9.11
CA TRP A 615 -7.73 0.98 -9.27
C TRP A 615 -9.02 0.86 -8.43
N TYR A 616 -9.46 -0.36 -8.14
CA TYR A 616 -10.66 -0.66 -7.34
C TYR A 616 -10.37 -0.75 -5.83
N GLN A 617 -9.14 -0.52 -5.37
CA GLN A 617 -8.72 -0.72 -3.97
C GLN A 617 -9.61 0.00 -2.96
N ASP A 618 -9.99 1.25 -3.26
CA ASP A 618 -10.86 2.04 -2.39
C ASP A 618 -12.34 1.60 -2.48
N ARG A 619 -12.70 0.75 -3.46
CA ARG A 619 -14.07 0.36 -3.84
C ARG A 619 -14.45 -1.06 -3.42
N ILE A 620 -13.51 -1.86 -2.96
CA ILE A 620 -13.67 -3.26 -2.51
C ILE A 620 -13.46 -3.37 -1.01
N GLN A 621 -13.91 -4.45 -0.40
CA GLN A 621 -13.73 -4.70 1.04
C GLN A 621 -13.29 -6.15 1.27
N GLU A 622 -12.09 -6.33 1.85
CA GLU A 622 -11.60 -7.60 2.37
C GLU A 622 -12.58 -8.19 3.40
N TRP A 623 -12.63 -9.51 3.50
CA TRP A 623 -13.54 -10.30 4.36
C TRP A 623 -15.03 -10.13 4.06
N VAL A 624 -15.39 -9.30 3.07
CA VAL A 624 -16.77 -9.17 2.54
C VAL A 624 -16.85 -9.74 1.14
N HIS A 625 -15.96 -9.31 0.24
CA HIS A 625 -15.99 -9.68 -1.18
C HIS A 625 -14.93 -10.72 -1.55
N TYR A 626 -13.88 -10.81 -0.76
CA TYR A 626 -12.78 -11.77 -0.92
C TYR A 626 -12.08 -11.98 0.42
N VAL A 627 -11.26 -13.02 0.52
CA VAL A 627 -10.44 -13.33 1.68
C VAL A 627 -8.99 -12.91 1.38
N PRO A 628 -8.43 -11.94 2.10
CA PRO A 628 -7.04 -11.54 1.90
C PRO A 628 -6.10 -12.58 2.50
N ILE A 629 -5.04 -12.91 1.76
CA ILE A 629 -4.00 -13.87 2.16
C ILE A 629 -2.66 -13.16 2.18
N LYS A 630 -1.88 -13.39 3.23
CA LYS A 630 -0.53 -12.84 3.35
C LYS A 630 0.37 -13.32 2.20
N VAL A 631 1.32 -12.47 1.81
CA VAL A 631 2.26 -12.82 0.74
C VAL A 631 3.09 -14.06 1.10
N ASP A 632 3.36 -14.32 2.38
CA ASP A 632 4.09 -15.50 2.88
C ASP A 632 3.26 -16.78 2.93
N TYR A 633 1.94 -16.72 2.70
CA TYR A 633 0.97 -17.84 2.79
C TYR A 633 0.85 -18.50 4.17
N SER A 634 1.40 -17.90 5.21
CA SER A 634 1.40 -18.51 6.56
C SER A 634 0.00 -18.67 7.15
N ASP A 635 -1.01 -17.95 6.63
CA ASP A 635 -2.41 -17.96 7.08
C ASP A 635 -3.33 -18.86 6.25
N VAL A 636 -2.87 -19.44 5.12
CA VAL A 636 -3.73 -20.20 4.20
C VAL A 636 -4.39 -21.40 4.87
N TYR A 637 -3.62 -22.23 5.62
CA TYR A 637 -4.19 -23.41 6.27
C TYR A 637 -5.15 -23.04 7.39
N ASP A 638 -4.88 -21.97 8.14
CA ASP A 638 -5.78 -21.45 9.18
C ASP A 638 -7.10 -20.96 8.58
N VAL A 639 -7.04 -20.28 7.44
CA VAL A 639 -8.21 -19.81 6.67
C VAL A 639 -9.01 -21.00 6.17
N MET A 640 -8.35 -22.02 5.59
CA MET A 640 -9.02 -23.19 5.07
C MET A 640 -9.62 -24.04 6.19
N ALA A 641 -8.93 -24.23 7.31
CA ALA A 641 -9.46 -24.91 8.48
C ALA A 641 -10.68 -24.21 9.07
N PHE A 642 -10.74 -22.89 8.99
CA PHE A 642 -11.90 -22.13 9.42
C PHE A 642 -13.12 -22.36 8.51
N PHE A 643 -12.96 -22.35 7.18
CA PHE A 643 -14.10 -22.47 6.26
C PHE A 643 -14.48 -23.92 5.99
N VAL A 644 -13.51 -24.79 5.72
CA VAL A 644 -13.75 -26.21 5.35
C VAL A 644 -13.90 -27.08 6.58
N GLY A 645 -13.20 -26.75 7.67
CA GLY A 645 -13.06 -27.61 8.86
C GLY A 645 -11.75 -28.40 8.85
N THR A 646 -11.47 -29.04 9.99
CA THR A 646 -10.31 -29.91 10.21
C THR A 646 -10.45 -31.24 9.44
N PRO A 647 -9.38 -32.06 9.32
CA PRO A 647 -9.45 -33.36 8.65
C PRO A 647 -10.52 -34.32 9.20
N ASP A 648 -10.89 -34.17 10.48
CA ASP A 648 -11.97 -34.91 11.14
C ASP A 648 -13.35 -34.20 11.03
N GLY A 649 -13.45 -33.17 10.19
CA GLY A 649 -14.71 -32.48 9.85
C GLY A 649 -15.22 -31.50 10.89
N GLN A 650 -14.38 -31.09 11.86
CA GLN A 650 -14.81 -30.14 12.90
C GLN A 650 -14.53 -28.68 12.47
N GLY A 651 -15.34 -27.76 12.98
CA GLY A 651 -15.06 -26.32 12.97
C GLY A 651 -15.28 -25.60 11.63
N GLY A 652 -15.85 -26.25 10.62
CA GLY A 652 -16.13 -25.63 9.32
C GLY A 652 -17.23 -24.58 9.36
N HIS A 653 -17.10 -23.53 8.55
CA HIS A 653 -18.05 -22.43 8.42
C HIS A 653 -18.44 -22.21 6.96
N ASP A 654 -18.98 -23.24 6.30
CA ASP A 654 -19.33 -23.27 4.86
C ASP A 654 -20.30 -22.12 4.49
N SER A 655 -21.29 -21.82 5.34
CA SER A 655 -22.23 -20.72 5.09
C SER A 655 -21.60 -19.32 5.11
N LEU A 656 -20.52 -19.10 5.87
CA LEU A 656 -19.78 -17.85 5.82
C LEU A 656 -18.94 -17.76 4.54
N ALA A 657 -18.39 -18.88 4.07
CA ALA A 657 -17.70 -18.95 2.79
C ALA A 657 -18.66 -18.64 1.64
N GLU A 658 -19.83 -19.29 1.59
CA GLU A 658 -20.88 -19.01 0.61
C GLU A 658 -21.27 -17.53 0.57
N LYS A 659 -21.46 -16.91 1.75
CA LYS A 659 -21.80 -15.50 1.87
C LYS A 659 -20.74 -14.59 1.25
N ILE A 660 -19.45 -14.87 1.48
CA ILE A 660 -18.33 -14.10 0.90
C ILE A 660 -18.27 -14.29 -0.61
N GLY A 661 -18.40 -15.52 -1.11
CA GLY A 661 -18.43 -15.81 -2.55
C GLY A 661 -19.58 -15.11 -3.26
N ALA A 662 -20.79 -15.18 -2.70
CA ALA A 662 -21.96 -14.48 -3.23
C ALA A 662 -21.80 -12.95 -3.20
N ALA A 663 -21.24 -12.40 -2.13
CA ALA A 663 -20.98 -10.95 -2.03
C ALA A 663 -19.90 -10.50 -3.03
N GLY A 664 -18.87 -11.30 -3.27
CA GLY A 664 -17.86 -11.05 -4.28
C GLY A 664 -18.45 -11.01 -5.68
N GLN A 665 -19.25 -12.01 -6.05
CA GLN A 665 -19.95 -12.05 -7.34
C GLN A 665 -20.87 -10.83 -7.53
N GLN A 666 -21.65 -10.49 -6.50
CA GLN A 666 -22.52 -9.31 -6.53
C GLN A 666 -21.71 -8.03 -6.73
N TRP A 667 -20.58 -7.90 -6.01
CA TRP A 667 -19.71 -6.75 -6.12
C TRP A 667 -19.13 -6.61 -7.53
N ALA A 668 -18.62 -7.68 -8.14
CA ALA A 668 -18.10 -7.65 -9.51
C ALA A 668 -19.16 -7.16 -10.51
N ARG A 669 -20.40 -7.63 -10.38
CA ARG A 669 -21.52 -7.24 -11.23
C ARG A 669 -21.94 -5.77 -11.05
N ASP A 670 -21.93 -5.24 -9.81
CA ASP A 670 -22.48 -3.93 -9.50
C ASP A 670 -21.44 -2.80 -9.55
N TYR A 671 -20.15 -3.11 -9.34
CA TYR A 671 -19.09 -2.12 -9.14
C TYR A 671 -17.88 -2.29 -10.06
N TRP A 672 -17.84 -3.34 -10.91
CA TRP A 672 -16.75 -3.55 -11.86
C TRP A 672 -17.27 -3.82 -13.28
N ARG A 673 -18.00 -2.89 -13.81
CA ARG A 673 -18.41 -2.88 -15.21
C ARG A 673 -17.44 -2.03 -16.04
N ARG A 674 -17.46 -2.15 -17.36
CA ARG A 674 -16.65 -1.29 -18.25
C ARG A 674 -16.91 0.20 -18.00
N VAL A 675 -18.16 0.57 -17.70
CA VAL A 675 -18.55 1.95 -17.37
C VAL A 675 -18.00 2.40 -16.00
N ASP A 676 -17.80 1.51 -15.04
CA ASP A 676 -17.16 1.84 -13.74
C ASP A 676 -15.66 2.12 -13.93
N MET A 677 -14.98 1.36 -14.81
CA MET A 677 -13.60 1.61 -15.22
C MET A 677 -13.49 2.94 -15.96
N ALA A 678 -14.42 3.21 -16.90
CA ALA A 678 -14.49 4.49 -17.60
C ALA A 678 -14.73 5.67 -16.65
N ALA A 679 -15.60 5.52 -15.64
CA ALA A 679 -15.85 6.56 -14.64
C ALA A 679 -14.59 6.88 -13.80
N TYR A 680 -13.79 5.85 -13.44
CA TYR A 680 -12.50 6.05 -12.80
C TYR A 680 -11.53 6.81 -13.71
N MET A 681 -11.37 6.37 -14.95
CA MET A 681 -10.48 7.04 -15.92
C MET A 681 -10.95 8.45 -16.25
N TYR A 682 -12.26 8.68 -16.35
CA TYR A 682 -12.81 10.02 -16.60
C TYR A 682 -12.47 10.95 -15.41
N ARG A 683 -12.70 10.50 -14.18
CA ARG A 683 -12.32 11.28 -13.01
C ARG A 683 -10.82 11.56 -12.97
N LEU A 684 -9.99 10.55 -13.22
CA LEU A 684 -8.53 10.68 -13.29
C LEU A 684 -8.11 11.69 -14.38
N SER A 685 -8.73 11.63 -15.56
CA SER A 685 -8.46 12.54 -16.66
C SER A 685 -8.76 14.01 -16.31
N LEU A 686 -9.88 14.27 -15.61
CA LEU A 686 -10.23 15.63 -15.16
C LEU A 686 -9.21 16.15 -14.13
N GLU A 687 -8.81 15.32 -13.15
CA GLU A 687 -7.83 15.70 -12.15
C GLU A 687 -6.45 15.96 -12.76
N TYR A 688 -6.03 15.12 -13.70
CA TYR A 688 -4.75 15.27 -14.37
C TYR A 688 -4.76 16.49 -15.35
N SER A 689 -5.85 16.70 -16.08
CA SER A 689 -6.02 17.90 -16.92
C SER A 689 -5.89 19.18 -16.10
N ARG A 690 -6.45 19.23 -14.90
CA ARG A 690 -6.30 20.37 -13.98
C ARG A 690 -4.84 20.62 -13.59
N ILE A 691 -4.03 19.60 -13.35
CA ILE A 691 -2.60 19.74 -13.04
C ILE A 691 -1.85 20.35 -14.23
N LEU A 692 -2.21 20.00 -15.45
CA LEU A 692 -1.57 20.55 -16.65
C LEU A 692 -1.92 22.02 -16.92
N HIS A 693 -3.01 22.53 -16.34
CA HIS A 693 -3.59 23.83 -16.68
C HIS A 693 -3.88 24.72 -15.46
N HIS A 694 -3.30 24.43 -14.28
CA HIS A 694 -3.61 25.19 -13.06
C HIS A 694 -3.12 26.66 -13.09
N ASP A 695 -2.27 27.04 -14.07
CA ASP A 695 -1.86 28.41 -14.36
C ASP A 695 -2.87 29.17 -15.24
N GLU A 696 -3.85 28.48 -15.81
CA GLU A 696 -4.94 29.07 -16.57
C GLU A 696 -6.16 29.25 -15.65
N GLY A 697 -6.91 30.31 -15.81
CA GLY A 697 -8.20 30.47 -15.11
C GLY A 697 -9.18 29.35 -15.46
N ASP A 698 -10.24 29.19 -14.66
CA ASP A 698 -11.38 28.29 -14.96
C ASP A 698 -10.99 26.80 -15.06
N VAL A 699 -10.20 26.33 -14.08
CA VAL A 699 -9.79 24.91 -13.97
C VAL A 699 -10.61 24.13 -12.95
N ASP A 700 -11.37 24.84 -12.12
CA ASP A 700 -12.20 24.30 -11.06
C ASP A 700 -13.69 24.34 -11.42
N TYR A 701 -14.43 23.35 -10.93
CA TYR A 701 -15.88 23.38 -10.93
C TYR A 701 -16.35 24.21 -9.72
N VAL A 702 -17.14 25.25 -10.01
CA VAL A 702 -17.80 26.09 -9.00
C VAL A 702 -19.31 25.92 -9.17
N GLU A 703 -19.93 25.37 -8.14
CA GLU A 703 -21.39 25.24 -8.11
C GLU A 703 -22.06 26.63 -8.15
N MET A 704 -22.86 26.89 -9.16
CA MET A 704 -23.61 28.13 -9.23
C MET A 704 -24.66 28.16 -8.14
N PRO A 705 -24.80 29.28 -7.41
CA PRO A 705 -25.88 29.39 -6.44
C PRO A 705 -27.22 29.18 -7.16
N THR A 706 -28.01 28.21 -6.70
CA THR A 706 -29.41 28.11 -7.11
C THR A 706 -30.13 29.35 -6.56
N PHE A 707 -30.46 30.29 -7.43
CA PHE A 707 -31.44 31.30 -7.07
C PHE A 707 -32.78 30.57 -7.02
N ASP A 708 -33.33 30.40 -5.85
CA ASP A 708 -34.74 30.01 -5.66
C ASP A 708 -35.57 31.07 -6.35
N LEU A 709 -36.16 30.76 -7.53
CA LEU A 709 -37.09 31.56 -8.25
C LEU A 709 -38.48 31.45 -7.62
#